data_1acc59cb79d58b1896a8af2696a5ffb2
#
_entry.id   1acc59cb79d58b1896a8af2696a5ffb2
#
_cell.length_a   1.000
_cell.length_b   1.000
_cell.length_c   1.000
_cell.angle_alpha   90.00
_cell.angle_beta   90.00
_cell.angle_gamma   90.00
#
_symmetry.space_group_name_H-M   'P 1'
#
loop_
_entity.id
_entity.type
_entity.pdbx_description
1 polymer ?
#
loop_
_entity_poly.entity_id
_entity_poly.type
_entity_poly.pdbx_seq_one_letter_code
_entity_poly.pdbx_strand_id
1 'polypeptide(L)'
;MKLSVVIVNYNVEYFLEQCLHSVRRAMQGIEGEVFVVDNNSVDGSLKMLAQKFPEVKVIANKENVGFSRANNQAIRVSTGEYVLLLNPDTVVEDDTFSKCIAFMDSHPDAGGLGVKMVDGKGQFLPESKRGLPTAKTAFYKMFGLAKLFPRSKRFARYYMGHLSNDETNEVEILAGAFMLMRKETLDKVGLLDETFFMYGEDIDLSYRITQGGYKNYYFPETRIIHYKGESTKKTSVNYVFVFYRAMEIFAKKHFGKSWARSFSFLINMAIYLKAFFALVSQFFHKAAIPFLDAVLGYGGLAAISYFWGRNIYGGSGTYPLVLFAAVLPVYILIWLLSTYFTGGYDKPYSIAKAILGVAFGSAVILVLYALLPETLRFSRALILFGMIWLALEMSLTRFVGILLDNENFQSKKTEKKRFLVIGSPDETQRVNAILESTSIKPDFIGLVSSETQGEAPEGFIGNLSQVPDIIEIYKITEVIFCSKDVPHQVIIDKMVDWHASNVDYKIAPEDSLSIIGSNSINTRGDLYTVDIKAIDTVANRRNKRLFDVVVSVFSLVFWLPLALVVKQPVRFLKNIILVLFGRRTWVGYCSPADEMQKLPKIRRGIYNPASYMEKDTETDVLNQMNLLYARDYTVWKDAEIFFRSVAVK
;
A
#
# COMPACT_ATOMS: atom_id res chain seq x y z
N MET A 1 -39.98 5.56 3.65
CA MET A 1 -38.97 4.49 3.58
C MET A 1 -38.39 4.24 4.95
N LYS A 2 -37.96 3.01 5.27
CA LYS A 2 -37.41 2.68 6.61
C LYS A 2 -35.91 2.99 6.70
N LEU A 3 -35.14 2.72 5.63
CA LEU A 3 -33.69 2.85 5.62
C LEU A 3 -33.18 3.59 4.37
N SER A 4 -32.28 4.57 4.55
CA SER A 4 -31.46 5.15 3.50
C SER A 4 -29.98 4.81 3.75
N VAL A 5 -29.36 4.09 2.82
CA VAL A 5 -27.92 3.76 2.88
C VAL A 5 -27.15 4.77 2.05
N VAL A 6 -26.13 5.38 2.62
CA VAL A 6 -25.28 6.39 1.97
C VAL A 6 -23.84 5.88 1.93
N ILE A 7 -23.29 5.77 0.72
CA ILE A 7 -21.93 5.30 0.46
C ILE A 7 -21.18 6.40 -0.31
N VAL A 8 -20.05 6.85 0.20
CA VAL A 8 -19.15 7.80 -0.50
C VAL A 8 -18.03 7.05 -1.17
N ASN A 9 -17.95 7.13 -2.49
CA ASN A 9 -16.95 6.46 -3.31
C ASN A 9 -15.84 7.42 -3.77
N TYR A 10 -14.58 6.93 -3.75
CA TYR A 10 -13.45 7.61 -4.36
C TYR A 10 -12.37 6.61 -4.79
N ASN A 11 -12.36 6.24 -6.08
CA ASN A 11 -11.34 5.37 -6.69
C ASN A 11 -11.20 3.97 -6.04
N VAL A 12 -12.31 3.32 -5.72
CA VAL A 12 -12.36 1.97 -5.13
C VAL A 12 -13.40 1.07 -5.79
N GLU A 13 -13.47 1.08 -7.12
CA GLU A 13 -14.45 0.37 -7.95
C GLU A 13 -14.77 -1.05 -7.47
N TYR A 14 -13.74 -1.88 -7.28
CA TYR A 14 -13.93 -3.30 -6.93
C TYR A 14 -14.49 -3.50 -5.52
N PHE A 15 -14.03 -2.68 -4.54
CA PHE A 15 -14.58 -2.73 -3.18
C PHE A 15 -16.02 -2.23 -3.14
N LEU A 16 -16.32 -1.14 -3.87
CA LEU A 16 -17.67 -0.63 -4.01
C LEU A 16 -18.60 -1.68 -4.61
N GLU A 17 -18.18 -2.39 -5.65
CA GLU A 17 -18.95 -3.47 -6.26
C GLU A 17 -19.28 -4.55 -5.22
N GLN A 18 -18.29 -5.04 -4.48
CA GLN A 18 -18.49 -6.03 -3.43
C GLN A 18 -19.40 -5.53 -2.30
N CYS A 19 -19.21 -4.30 -1.87
CA CYS A 19 -20.05 -3.66 -0.86
C CYS A 19 -21.51 -3.64 -1.31
N LEU A 20 -21.77 -3.20 -2.53
CA LEU A 20 -23.14 -3.09 -3.09
C LEU A 20 -23.82 -4.46 -3.25
N HIS A 21 -23.09 -5.52 -3.60
CA HIS A 21 -23.64 -6.87 -3.59
C HIS A 21 -24.11 -7.29 -2.19
N SER A 22 -23.32 -7.00 -1.14
CA SER A 22 -23.73 -7.31 0.24
C SER A 22 -24.89 -6.43 0.70
N VAL A 23 -24.89 -5.15 0.36
CA VAL A 23 -26.00 -4.21 0.65
C VAL A 23 -27.28 -4.65 -0.02
N ARG A 24 -27.24 -5.05 -1.30
CA ARG A 24 -28.42 -5.54 -2.06
C ARG A 24 -29.07 -6.75 -1.37
N ARG A 25 -28.28 -7.69 -0.84
CA ARG A 25 -28.80 -8.82 -0.08
C ARG A 25 -29.38 -8.40 1.27
N ALA A 26 -28.66 -7.57 2.02
CA ALA A 26 -29.12 -7.09 3.32
C ALA A 26 -30.37 -6.19 3.26
N MET A 27 -30.64 -5.58 2.11
CA MET A 27 -31.84 -4.79 1.84
C MET A 27 -33.09 -5.62 1.50
N GLN A 28 -32.97 -6.93 1.30
CA GLN A 28 -34.11 -7.77 0.95
C GLN A 28 -35.19 -7.70 2.04
N GLY A 29 -36.42 -7.40 1.62
CA GLY A 29 -37.56 -7.23 2.53
C GLY A 29 -37.63 -5.91 3.30
N ILE A 30 -36.70 -4.98 3.06
CA ILE A 30 -36.65 -3.66 3.69
C ILE A 30 -37.04 -2.59 2.66
N GLU A 31 -38.05 -1.78 2.99
CA GLU A 31 -38.38 -0.61 2.19
C GLU A 31 -37.32 0.50 2.38
N GLY A 32 -36.43 0.64 1.42
CA GLY A 32 -35.31 1.57 1.54
C GLY A 32 -34.71 2.00 0.20
N GLU A 33 -33.68 2.80 0.29
CA GLU A 33 -32.96 3.38 -0.83
C GLU A 33 -31.44 3.37 -0.59
N VAL A 34 -30.67 3.27 -1.66
CA VAL A 34 -29.20 3.28 -1.60
C VAL A 34 -28.69 4.46 -2.44
N PHE A 35 -27.86 5.29 -1.84
CA PHE A 35 -27.16 6.38 -2.48
C PHE A 35 -25.65 6.05 -2.58
N VAL A 36 -25.08 6.27 -3.76
CA VAL A 36 -23.63 6.34 -3.94
C VAL A 36 -23.26 7.75 -4.36
N VAL A 37 -22.45 8.42 -3.53
CA VAL A 37 -21.88 9.71 -3.86
C VAL A 37 -20.47 9.50 -4.39
N ASP A 38 -20.30 9.63 -5.69
CA ASP A 38 -18.99 9.52 -6.33
C ASP A 38 -18.22 10.84 -6.25
N ASN A 39 -17.10 10.83 -5.57
CA ASN A 39 -16.29 12.02 -5.29
C ASN A 39 -15.25 12.30 -6.38
N ASN A 40 -15.68 12.30 -7.67
CA ASN A 40 -14.83 12.47 -8.83
C ASN A 40 -13.80 11.31 -8.98
N SER A 41 -14.30 10.08 -9.01
CA SER A 41 -13.47 8.90 -9.28
C SER A 41 -13.00 8.89 -10.74
N VAL A 42 -11.77 8.43 -10.95
CA VAL A 42 -11.15 8.27 -12.28
C VAL A 42 -10.97 6.79 -12.66
N ASP A 43 -11.55 5.87 -11.88
CA ASP A 43 -11.64 4.45 -12.20
C ASP A 43 -12.98 4.12 -12.89
N GLY A 44 -13.30 2.85 -13.06
CA GLY A 44 -14.54 2.40 -13.68
C GLY A 44 -15.80 2.49 -12.82
N SER A 45 -15.75 3.09 -11.60
CA SER A 45 -16.85 3.09 -10.63
C SER A 45 -18.19 3.53 -11.20
N LEU A 46 -18.25 4.67 -11.90
CA LEU A 46 -19.50 5.18 -12.47
C LEU A 46 -20.07 4.27 -13.57
N LYS A 47 -19.20 3.69 -14.40
CA LYS A 47 -19.60 2.73 -15.43
C LYS A 47 -20.13 1.44 -14.82
N MET A 48 -19.45 0.92 -13.82
CA MET A 48 -19.85 -0.28 -13.06
C MET A 48 -21.22 -0.07 -12.40
N LEU A 49 -21.45 1.10 -11.74
CA LEU A 49 -22.74 1.45 -11.15
C LEU A 49 -23.88 1.43 -12.18
N ALA A 50 -23.68 2.11 -13.30
CA ALA A 50 -24.70 2.17 -14.35
C ALA A 50 -25.03 0.80 -14.96
N GLN A 51 -24.07 -0.11 -15.04
CA GLN A 51 -24.25 -1.43 -15.65
C GLN A 51 -24.81 -2.50 -14.69
N LYS A 52 -24.33 -2.50 -13.42
CA LYS A 52 -24.62 -3.59 -12.46
C LYS A 52 -25.61 -3.21 -11.37
N PHE A 53 -25.77 -1.91 -11.08
CA PHE A 53 -26.58 -1.41 -9.97
C PHE A 53 -27.48 -0.23 -10.40
N PRO A 54 -28.35 -0.42 -11.40
CA PRO A 54 -29.22 0.66 -11.92
C PRO A 54 -30.24 1.17 -10.90
N GLU A 55 -30.51 0.40 -9.83
CA GLU A 55 -31.40 0.78 -8.72
C GLU A 55 -30.76 1.78 -7.75
N VAL A 56 -29.43 1.94 -7.77
CA VAL A 56 -28.70 2.82 -6.87
C VAL A 56 -28.79 4.27 -7.35
N LYS A 57 -29.12 5.16 -6.45
CA LYS A 57 -29.16 6.61 -6.72
C LYS A 57 -27.75 7.20 -6.68
N VAL A 58 -27.23 7.63 -7.82
CA VAL A 58 -25.86 8.13 -7.95
C VAL A 58 -25.83 9.66 -7.92
N ILE A 59 -24.97 10.23 -7.08
CA ILE A 59 -24.60 11.66 -7.07
C ILE A 59 -23.14 11.75 -7.50
N ALA A 60 -22.89 12.22 -8.73
CA ALA A 60 -21.53 12.33 -9.27
C ALA A 60 -20.99 13.76 -9.12
N ASN A 61 -19.99 13.93 -8.28
CA ASN A 61 -19.29 15.20 -8.07
C ASN A 61 -18.24 15.44 -9.15
N LYS A 62 -18.06 16.71 -9.56
CA LYS A 62 -17.01 17.11 -10.52
C LYS A 62 -15.63 17.30 -9.86
N GLU A 63 -15.56 17.31 -8.54
CA GLU A 63 -14.34 17.42 -7.74
C GLU A 63 -14.49 16.61 -6.44
N ASN A 64 -13.39 16.27 -5.77
CA ASN A 64 -13.46 15.64 -4.46
C ASN A 64 -13.80 16.68 -3.40
N VAL A 65 -15.07 16.72 -3.00
CA VAL A 65 -15.61 17.69 -2.03
C VAL A 65 -15.35 17.32 -0.57
N GLY A 66 -14.70 16.16 -0.32
CA GLY A 66 -14.47 15.60 1.01
C GLY A 66 -15.61 14.71 1.51
N PHE A 67 -15.35 13.97 2.59
CA PHE A 67 -16.26 12.93 3.09
C PHE A 67 -17.53 13.52 3.69
N SER A 68 -17.42 14.55 4.54
CA SER A 68 -18.56 15.16 5.23
C SER A 68 -19.55 15.77 4.25
N ARG A 69 -19.08 16.57 3.30
CA ARG A 69 -19.94 17.24 2.31
C ARG A 69 -20.61 16.23 1.37
N ALA A 70 -19.87 15.21 0.94
CA ALA A 70 -20.41 14.15 0.10
C ALA A 70 -21.54 13.38 0.79
N ASN A 71 -21.35 12.95 2.05
CA ASN A 71 -22.42 12.33 2.81
C ASN A 71 -23.63 13.26 2.97
N ASN A 72 -23.42 14.52 3.31
CA ASN A 72 -24.47 15.49 3.50
C ASN A 72 -25.33 15.71 2.25
N GLN A 73 -24.74 15.60 1.05
CA GLN A 73 -25.50 15.68 -0.21
C GLN A 73 -26.58 14.60 -0.29
N ALA A 74 -26.24 13.35 0.06
CA ALA A 74 -27.17 12.24 0.06
C ALA A 74 -28.14 12.30 1.26
N ILE A 75 -27.68 12.65 2.46
CA ILE A 75 -28.54 12.75 3.65
C ILE A 75 -29.67 13.78 3.45
N ARG A 76 -29.38 14.91 2.80
CA ARG A 76 -30.40 15.96 2.55
C ARG A 76 -31.54 15.50 1.66
N VAL A 77 -31.29 14.56 0.76
CA VAL A 77 -32.31 14.03 -0.16
C VAL A 77 -32.84 12.66 0.25
N SER A 78 -32.30 12.09 1.35
CA SER A 78 -32.74 10.81 1.88
C SER A 78 -34.10 10.91 2.57
N THR A 79 -34.92 9.87 2.45
CA THR A 79 -36.28 9.81 2.96
C THR A 79 -36.49 8.75 4.03
N GLY A 80 -35.45 7.95 4.34
CA GLY A 80 -35.51 6.89 5.34
C GLY A 80 -35.66 7.41 6.76
N GLU A 81 -36.38 6.69 7.59
CA GLU A 81 -36.47 6.92 9.06
C GLU A 81 -35.09 6.76 9.72
N TYR A 82 -34.31 5.85 9.19
CA TYR A 82 -32.90 5.67 9.53
C TYR A 82 -31.98 5.98 8.36
N VAL A 83 -30.84 6.59 8.66
CA VAL A 83 -29.78 6.90 7.70
C VAL A 83 -28.52 6.14 8.11
N LEU A 84 -28.00 5.30 7.23
CA LEU A 84 -26.76 4.56 7.41
C LEU A 84 -25.64 5.19 6.57
N LEU A 85 -24.58 5.64 7.21
CA LEU A 85 -23.31 5.91 6.54
C LEU A 85 -22.51 4.61 6.49
N LEU A 86 -22.09 4.20 5.29
CA LEU A 86 -21.37 2.97 5.06
C LEU A 86 -20.16 3.20 4.17
N ASN A 87 -19.00 2.72 4.56
CA ASN A 87 -17.81 2.81 3.73
C ASN A 87 -17.87 1.84 2.54
N PRO A 88 -17.32 2.22 1.36
CA PRO A 88 -17.32 1.37 0.18
C PRO A 88 -16.42 0.13 0.30
N ASP A 89 -15.50 0.09 1.28
CA ASP A 89 -14.60 -1.04 1.56
C ASP A 89 -15.13 -1.93 2.72
N THR A 90 -16.46 -2.07 2.81
CA THR A 90 -17.14 -2.93 3.78
C THR A 90 -17.93 -4.04 3.11
N VAL A 91 -18.17 -5.14 3.85
CA VAL A 91 -19.11 -6.20 3.51
C VAL A 91 -20.01 -6.44 4.70
N VAL A 92 -21.33 -6.37 4.52
CA VAL A 92 -22.32 -6.56 5.58
C VAL A 92 -22.89 -7.97 5.54
N GLU A 93 -23.29 -8.52 6.70
CA GLU A 93 -24.07 -9.78 6.76
C GLU A 93 -25.47 -9.56 6.19
N ASP A 94 -26.09 -10.62 5.68
CA ASP A 94 -27.36 -10.53 4.95
C ASP A 94 -28.52 -10.05 5.86
N ASP A 95 -28.45 -10.24 7.17
CA ASP A 95 -29.44 -9.79 8.17
C ASP A 95 -29.04 -8.53 8.96
N THR A 96 -27.93 -7.91 8.61
CA THR A 96 -27.39 -6.73 9.35
C THR A 96 -28.42 -5.63 9.48
N PHE A 97 -29.08 -5.25 8.41
CA PHE A 97 -29.98 -4.10 8.44
C PHE A 97 -31.27 -4.40 9.19
N SER A 98 -31.84 -5.60 9.05
CA SER A 98 -33.04 -5.98 9.79
C SER A 98 -32.80 -6.03 11.31
N LYS A 99 -31.67 -6.58 11.75
CA LYS A 99 -31.27 -6.60 13.17
C LYS A 99 -31.04 -5.19 13.71
N CYS A 100 -30.32 -4.36 12.97
CA CYS A 100 -30.05 -2.96 13.38
C CYS A 100 -31.33 -2.14 13.48
N ILE A 101 -32.26 -2.27 12.53
CA ILE A 101 -33.56 -1.59 12.55
C ILE A 101 -34.38 -2.06 13.75
N ALA A 102 -34.48 -3.38 14.00
CA ALA A 102 -35.20 -3.92 15.14
C ALA A 102 -34.64 -3.39 16.48
N PHE A 103 -33.31 -3.30 16.61
CA PHE A 103 -32.68 -2.68 17.78
C PHE A 103 -33.07 -1.22 17.93
N MET A 104 -32.95 -0.42 16.86
CA MET A 104 -33.27 1.00 16.87
C MET A 104 -34.75 1.24 17.20
N ASP A 105 -35.67 0.41 16.69
CA ASP A 105 -37.11 0.49 16.99
C ASP A 105 -37.42 0.22 18.47
N SER A 106 -36.67 -0.71 19.07
CA SER A 106 -36.85 -1.06 20.50
C SER A 106 -36.13 -0.11 21.46
N HIS A 107 -35.25 0.78 20.98
CA HIS A 107 -34.46 1.72 21.77
C HIS A 107 -34.66 3.18 21.29
N PRO A 108 -35.74 3.86 21.73
CA PRO A 108 -36.02 5.24 21.33
C PRO A 108 -34.94 6.25 21.75
N ASP A 109 -34.14 5.92 22.78
CA ASP A 109 -33.01 6.72 23.25
C ASP A 109 -31.75 6.57 22.39
N ALA A 110 -31.72 5.58 21.46
CA ALA A 110 -30.63 5.37 20.54
C ALA A 110 -30.68 6.42 19.40
N GLY A 111 -29.74 7.35 19.43
CA GLY A 111 -29.53 8.32 18.35
C GLY A 111 -28.62 7.78 17.25
N GLY A 112 -27.70 6.87 17.60
CA GLY A 112 -26.79 6.24 16.68
C GLY A 112 -26.38 4.82 17.09
N LEU A 113 -26.10 3.97 16.10
CA LEU A 113 -25.73 2.58 16.26
C LEU A 113 -24.52 2.23 15.38
N GLY A 114 -23.53 1.58 15.97
CA GLY A 114 -22.40 0.96 15.28
C GLY A 114 -22.39 -0.54 15.55
N VAL A 115 -21.80 -1.31 14.65
CA VAL A 115 -21.77 -2.79 14.72
C VAL A 115 -20.37 -3.32 14.98
N LYS A 116 -20.26 -4.61 15.26
CA LYS A 116 -18.98 -5.31 15.37
C LYS A 116 -18.28 -5.37 14.01
N MET A 117 -17.06 -4.83 13.96
CA MET A 117 -16.25 -4.86 12.75
C MET A 117 -15.11 -5.87 12.88
N VAL A 118 -14.86 -6.61 11.82
CA VAL A 118 -13.70 -7.50 11.68
C VAL A 118 -12.89 -7.09 10.44
N ASP A 119 -11.59 -7.35 10.45
CA ASP A 119 -10.77 -7.17 9.25
C ASP A 119 -10.96 -8.33 8.26
N GLY A 120 -10.32 -8.24 7.10
CA GLY A 120 -10.37 -9.30 6.09
C GLY A 120 -9.68 -10.63 6.49
N LYS A 121 -9.16 -10.73 7.73
CA LYS A 121 -8.67 -11.97 8.35
C LYS A 121 -9.59 -12.48 9.47
N GLY A 122 -10.76 -11.89 9.65
CA GLY A 122 -11.70 -12.21 10.72
C GLY A 122 -11.31 -11.67 12.10
N GLN A 123 -10.25 -10.83 12.21
CA GLN A 123 -9.82 -10.30 13.49
C GLN A 123 -10.65 -9.08 13.88
N PHE A 124 -11.03 -9.00 15.15
CA PHE A 124 -11.79 -7.88 15.69
C PHE A 124 -11.08 -6.54 15.50
N LEU A 125 -11.79 -5.56 15.00
CA LEU A 125 -11.31 -4.18 14.85
C LEU A 125 -11.67 -3.35 16.07
N PRO A 126 -10.68 -2.88 16.88
CA PRO A 126 -10.94 -2.12 18.10
C PRO A 126 -11.71 -0.82 17.89
N GLU A 127 -11.71 -0.27 16.67
CA GLU A 127 -12.48 0.93 16.33
C GLU A 127 -13.99 0.72 16.29
N SER A 128 -14.49 -0.50 16.42
CA SER A 128 -15.92 -0.80 16.61
C SER A 128 -16.50 -0.12 17.85
N LYS A 129 -15.69 0.08 18.88
CA LYS A 129 -16.05 0.77 20.14
C LYS A 129 -14.98 1.81 20.45
N ARG A 130 -15.37 3.07 20.47
CA ARG A 130 -14.43 4.16 20.75
C ARG A 130 -14.94 5.10 21.83
N GLY A 131 -14.02 5.52 22.68
CA GLY A 131 -14.22 6.62 23.61
C GLY A 131 -13.76 7.94 23.00
N LEU A 132 -14.15 9.04 23.65
CA LEU A 132 -13.82 10.39 23.23
C LEU A 132 -12.29 10.61 23.23
N PRO A 133 -11.72 11.14 22.14
CA PRO A 133 -10.29 11.43 22.02
C PRO A 133 -9.92 12.68 22.84
N THR A 134 -9.82 12.54 24.17
CA THR A 134 -9.29 13.58 25.05
C THR A 134 -7.76 13.62 24.97
N ALA A 135 -7.11 14.71 25.44
CA ALA A 135 -5.65 14.78 25.49
C ALA A 135 -5.02 13.64 26.29
N LYS A 136 -5.67 13.21 27.36
CA LYS A 136 -5.19 12.07 28.18
C LYS A 136 -5.28 10.74 27.41
N THR A 137 -6.41 10.48 26.75
CA THR A 137 -6.58 9.25 25.95
C THR A 137 -5.65 9.22 24.73
N ALA A 138 -5.44 10.36 24.08
CA ALA A 138 -4.48 10.49 23.00
C ALA A 138 -3.04 10.24 23.48
N PHE A 139 -2.66 10.81 24.62
CA PHE A 139 -1.36 10.57 25.27
C PHE A 139 -1.14 9.08 25.57
N TYR A 140 -2.10 8.41 26.21
CA TYR A 140 -1.97 6.99 26.55
C TYR A 140 -1.82 6.09 25.31
N LYS A 141 -2.58 6.40 24.25
CA LYS A 141 -2.46 5.70 22.97
C LYS A 141 -1.09 5.92 22.32
N MET A 142 -0.61 7.15 22.30
CA MET A 142 0.64 7.54 21.64
C MET A 142 1.86 6.93 22.31
N PHE A 143 1.89 6.89 23.65
CA PHE A 143 2.99 6.30 24.42
C PHE A 143 2.84 4.80 24.66
N GLY A 144 1.90 4.13 23.98
CA GLY A 144 1.73 2.68 24.03
C GLY A 144 1.10 2.14 25.32
N LEU A 145 0.72 3.00 26.27
CA LEU A 145 0.08 2.59 27.54
C LEU A 145 -1.25 1.86 27.30
N ALA A 146 -2.00 2.28 26.27
CA ALA A 146 -3.22 1.59 25.87
C ALA A 146 -2.96 0.15 25.38
N LYS A 147 -1.79 -0.10 24.73
CA LYS A 147 -1.39 -1.43 24.28
C LYS A 147 -0.85 -2.28 25.43
N LEU A 148 -0.15 -1.65 26.37
CA LEU A 148 0.41 -2.34 27.55
C LEU A 148 -0.68 -2.76 28.53
N PHE A 149 -1.76 -1.96 28.66
CA PHE A 149 -2.88 -2.21 29.57
C PHE A 149 -4.22 -2.22 28.81
N PRO A 150 -4.47 -3.21 27.93
CA PRO A 150 -5.59 -3.19 26.98
C PRO A 150 -6.99 -3.26 27.62
N ARG A 151 -7.11 -3.78 28.87
CA ARG A 151 -8.38 -3.86 29.63
C ARG A 151 -8.57 -2.75 30.66
N SER A 152 -7.66 -1.79 30.74
CA SER A 152 -7.74 -0.71 31.73
C SER A 152 -8.77 0.35 31.33
N LYS A 153 -9.75 0.63 32.20
CA LYS A 153 -10.70 1.76 32.03
C LYS A 153 -10.00 3.11 31.86
N ARG A 154 -8.79 3.28 32.41
CA ARG A 154 -8.01 4.52 32.34
C ARG A 154 -7.14 4.60 31.07
N PHE A 155 -6.32 3.57 30.80
CA PHE A 155 -5.32 3.61 29.74
C PHE A 155 -5.89 3.18 28.38
N ALA A 156 -6.83 2.22 28.37
CA ALA A 156 -7.45 1.72 27.14
C ALA A 156 -8.80 2.38 26.82
N ARG A 157 -9.13 3.52 27.44
CA ARG A 157 -10.41 4.22 27.26
C ARG A 157 -10.69 4.58 25.80
N TYR A 158 -9.66 4.87 25.00
CA TYR A 158 -9.85 5.24 23.60
C TYR A 158 -10.53 4.15 22.76
N TYR A 159 -10.20 2.88 23.00
CA TYR A 159 -10.83 1.72 22.33
C TYR A 159 -11.83 1.00 23.25
N MET A 160 -12.15 1.59 24.39
CA MET A 160 -13.05 1.03 25.38
C MET A 160 -12.79 -0.46 25.66
N GLY A 161 -11.51 -0.86 25.73
CA GLY A 161 -11.05 -2.24 25.85
C GLY A 161 -11.48 -2.95 27.16
N HIS A 162 -12.09 -2.23 28.06
CA HIS A 162 -12.72 -2.77 29.29
C HIS A 162 -14.15 -3.28 29.05
N LEU A 163 -14.77 -2.95 27.90
CA LEU A 163 -16.08 -3.46 27.53
C LEU A 163 -15.95 -4.76 26.74
N SER A 164 -16.90 -5.68 26.91
CA SER A 164 -16.99 -6.89 26.10
C SER A 164 -17.08 -6.58 24.60
N ASN A 165 -16.53 -7.46 23.77
CA ASN A 165 -16.68 -7.38 22.32
C ASN A 165 -17.97 -8.03 21.83
N ASP A 166 -18.67 -8.76 22.68
CA ASP A 166 -19.79 -9.62 22.35
C ASP A 166 -21.08 -9.23 23.07
N GLU A 167 -21.08 -8.05 23.72
CA GLU A 167 -22.25 -7.50 24.41
C GLU A 167 -22.58 -6.11 23.86
N THR A 168 -23.86 -5.80 23.77
CA THR A 168 -24.35 -4.46 23.44
C THR A 168 -23.98 -3.48 24.55
N ASN A 169 -23.31 -2.40 24.16
CA ASN A 169 -22.84 -1.39 25.10
C ASN A 169 -23.07 0.03 24.58
N GLU A 170 -23.33 0.95 25.52
CA GLU A 170 -23.24 2.38 25.19
C GLU A 170 -21.79 2.78 24.95
N VAL A 171 -21.54 3.52 23.85
CA VAL A 171 -20.22 4.01 23.44
C VAL A 171 -20.25 5.51 23.19
N GLU A 172 -19.09 6.15 23.38
CA GLU A 172 -19.03 7.61 23.18
C GLU A 172 -18.99 7.97 21.69
N ILE A 173 -18.27 7.19 20.87
CA ILE A 173 -17.99 7.48 19.46
C ILE A 173 -18.30 6.26 18.59
N LEU A 174 -19.08 6.46 17.56
CA LEU A 174 -19.32 5.48 16.49
C LEU A 174 -18.22 5.53 15.43
N ALA A 175 -18.04 4.46 14.69
CA ALA A 175 -17.10 4.42 13.57
C ALA A 175 -17.81 4.86 12.28
N GLY A 176 -17.23 5.81 11.56
CA GLY A 176 -17.77 6.29 10.28
C GLY A 176 -17.81 5.22 9.17
N ALA A 177 -17.21 4.04 9.39
CA ALA A 177 -17.29 2.92 8.47
C ALA A 177 -18.68 2.25 8.46
N PHE A 178 -19.39 2.27 9.58
CA PHE A 178 -20.80 1.88 9.72
C PHE A 178 -21.43 2.72 10.83
N MET A 179 -22.28 3.65 10.48
CA MET A 179 -22.91 4.58 11.41
C MET A 179 -24.39 4.73 11.04
N LEU A 180 -25.25 3.95 11.70
CA LEU A 180 -26.70 4.02 11.54
C LEU A 180 -27.25 5.08 12.50
N MET A 181 -28.03 6.00 12.00
CA MET A 181 -28.57 7.14 12.76
C MET A 181 -30.06 7.27 12.55
N ARG A 182 -30.77 7.70 13.59
CA ARG A 182 -32.16 8.10 13.50
C ARG A 182 -32.23 9.46 12.80
N LYS A 183 -33.11 9.61 11.81
CA LYS A 183 -33.30 10.87 11.05
C LYS A 183 -33.67 12.03 11.97
N GLU A 184 -34.58 11.79 12.90
CA GLU A 184 -34.99 12.77 13.92
C GLU A 184 -33.79 13.28 14.76
N THR A 185 -32.86 12.40 15.11
CA THR A 185 -31.61 12.79 15.77
C THR A 185 -30.79 13.73 14.93
N LEU A 186 -30.61 13.42 13.62
CA LEU A 186 -29.90 14.29 12.69
C LEU A 186 -30.57 15.65 12.52
N ASP A 187 -31.89 15.67 12.46
CA ASP A 187 -32.67 16.92 12.36
C ASP A 187 -32.47 17.81 13.59
N LYS A 188 -32.32 17.21 14.76
CA LYS A 188 -32.09 17.91 16.05
C LYS A 188 -30.65 18.38 16.23
N VAL A 189 -29.65 17.53 15.94
CA VAL A 189 -28.24 17.82 16.24
C VAL A 189 -27.47 18.36 15.04
N GLY A 190 -28.05 18.34 13.84
CA GLY A 190 -27.47 18.73 12.58
C GLY A 190 -26.65 17.62 11.93
N LEU A 191 -26.34 17.80 10.65
CA LEU A 191 -25.61 16.85 9.81
C LEU A 191 -24.10 16.82 10.14
N LEU A 192 -23.31 16.12 9.32
CA LEU A 192 -21.84 16.14 9.44
C LEU A 192 -21.31 17.56 9.25
N ASP A 193 -20.32 17.95 10.06
CA ASP A 193 -19.68 19.27 9.94
C ASP A 193 -18.71 19.28 8.75
N GLU A 194 -19.03 20.11 7.77
CA GLU A 194 -18.29 20.20 6.49
C GLU A 194 -16.91 20.87 6.63
N THR A 195 -16.53 21.35 7.81
CA THR A 195 -15.17 21.80 8.10
C THR A 195 -14.18 20.64 8.19
N PHE A 196 -14.69 19.41 8.44
CA PHE A 196 -13.91 18.18 8.35
C PHE A 196 -13.93 17.66 6.92
N PHE A 197 -12.79 17.75 6.25
CA PHE A 197 -12.65 17.19 4.91
C PHE A 197 -12.68 15.65 4.92
N MET A 198 -12.00 15.06 5.90
CA MET A 198 -11.90 13.62 6.16
C MET A 198 -11.36 13.40 7.58
N TYR A 199 -11.91 12.44 8.31
CA TYR A 199 -11.67 12.12 9.73
C TYR A 199 -12.17 13.21 10.71
N GLY A 200 -12.70 12.73 11.81
CA GLY A 200 -13.19 13.57 12.91
C GLY A 200 -14.64 14.00 12.78
N GLU A 201 -15.24 13.88 11.59
CA GLU A 201 -16.68 14.10 11.37
C GLU A 201 -17.54 13.11 12.15
N ASP A 202 -17.11 11.85 12.22
CA ASP A 202 -17.74 10.78 12.99
C ASP A 202 -17.66 11.04 14.51
N ILE A 203 -16.53 11.56 14.96
CA ILE A 203 -16.31 11.96 16.36
C ILE A 203 -17.19 13.15 16.71
N ASP A 204 -17.21 14.18 15.86
CA ASP A 204 -18.01 15.38 16.04
C ASP A 204 -19.50 15.08 16.10
N LEU A 205 -20.00 14.28 15.14
CA LEU A 205 -21.41 13.92 15.09
C LEU A 205 -21.80 13.03 16.27
N SER A 206 -21.01 12.00 16.61
CA SER A 206 -21.25 11.15 17.77
C SER A 206 -21.30 11.95 19.07
N TYR A 207 -20.41 12.92 19.23
CA TYR A 207 -20.40 13.81 20.40
C TYR A 207 -21.65 14.69 20.44
N ARG A 208 -22.09 15.27 19.31
CA ARG A 208 -23.32 16.07 19.25
C ARG A 208 -24.58 15.25 19.51
N ILE A 209 -24.62 13.98 19.07
CA ILE A 209 -25.71 13.05 19.40
C ILE A 209 -25.84 12.90 20.90
N THR A 210 -24.74 12.66 21.61
CA THR A 210 -24.78 12.54 23.09
C THR A 210 -25.12 13.86 23.78
N GLN A 211 -24.65 15.00 23.29
CA GLN A 211 -25.02 16.32 23.81
C GLN A 211 -26.49 16.65 23.53
N GLY A 212 -27.07 16.10 22.46
CA GLY A 212 -28.50 16.21 22.12
C GLY A 212 -29.42 15.37 23.02
N GLY A 213 -28.86 14.61 23.97
CA GLY A 213 -29.62 13.77 24.91
C GLY A 213 -29.93 12.38 24.42
N TYR A 214 -29.34 11.96 23.27
CA TYR A 214 -29.42 10.60 22.77
C TYR A 214 -28.20 9.80 23.19
N LYS A 215 -28.24 8.46 22.96
CA LYS A 215 -27.11 7.54 23.17
C LYS A 215 -26.58 6.97 21.88
N ASN A 216 -25.31 6.66 21.88
CA ASN A 216 -24.66 5.88 20.84
C ASN A 216 -24.45 4.45 21.34
N TYR A 217 -24.79 3.45 20.55
CA TYR A 217 -24.68 2.06 20.94
C TYR A 217 -23.71 1.29 20.02
N TYR A 218 -22.97 0.37 20.62
CA TYR A 218 -22.25 -0.70 19.96
C TYR A 218 -23.10 -1.97 20.01
N PHE A 219 -23.40 -2.55 18.85
CA PHE A 219 -24.28 -3.69 18.69
C PHE A 219 -23.54 -4.86 18.01
N PRO A 220 -23.13 -5.90 18.75
CA PRO A 220 -22.32 -7.00 18.25
C PRO A 220 -23.11 -8.18 17.66
N GLU A 221 -24.44 -8.16 17.68
CA GLU A 221 -25.28 -9.26 17.18
C GLU A 221 -25.26 -9.39 15.64
N THR A 222 -24.64 -8.44 14.97
CA THR A 222 -24.29 -8.50 13.57
C THR A 222 -22.87 -7.97 13.35
N ARG A 223 -22.24 -8.41 12.29
CA ARG A 223 -20.84 -8.08 11.98
C ARG A 223 -20.70 -7.59 10.55
N ILE A 224 -19.66 -6.81 10.34
CA ILE A 224 -19.24 -6.41 9.02
C ILE A 224 -17.74 -6.67 8.85
N ILE A 225 -17.32 -7.01 7.62
CA ILE A 225 -15.90 -6.92 7.25
C ILE A 225 -15.62 -5.46 6.89
N HIS A 226 -14.51 -4.93 7.36
CA HIS A 226 -13.99 -3.63 6.94
C HIS A 226 -12.53 -3.77 6.52
N TYR A 227 -12.26 -3.75 5.22
CA TYR A 227 -10.91 -3.93 4.66
C TYR A 227 -9.93 -2.80 4.97
N LYS A 228 -10.42 -1.69 5.48
CA LYS A 228 -9.70 -0.57 6.10
C LYS A 228 -8.56 0.03 5.29
N GLY A 229 -8.82 1.16 4.68
CA GLY A 229 -7.80 2.03 4.10
C GLY A 229 -7.57 1.88 2.62
N GLU A 230 -8.47 1.27 1.88
CA GLU A 230 -8.40 1.17 0.44
C GLU A 230 -8.57 2.53 -0.23
N SER A 231 -9.52 3.33 0.23
CA SER A 231 -9.71 4.71 -0.25
C SER A 231 -8.64 5.69 0.26
N THR A 232 -7.83 5.31 1.28
CA THR A 232 -6.81 6.17 1.86
C THR A 232 -5.50 5.43 2.07
N LYS A 233 -4.49 5.69 1.23
CA LYS A 233 -3.14 5.11 1.43
C LYS A 233 -2.55 5.60 2.75
N LYS A 234 -2.67 4.80 3.81
CA LYS A 234 -2.25 5.10 5.20
C LYS A 234 -0.76 5.40 5.41
N THR A 235 0.08 5.18 4.41
CA THR A 235 1.53 5.39 4.49
C THR A 235 1.98 6.80 4.11
N SER A 236 1.07 7.69 3.70
CA SER A 236 1.45 9.05 3.36
C SER A 236 1.54 9.93 4.62
N VAL A 237 2.58 10.75 4.69
CA VAL A 237 2.74 11.80 5.72
C VAL A 237 1.46 12.67 5.79
N ASN A 238 0.78 12.86 4.65
CA ASN A 238 -0.48 13.59 4.54
C ASN A 238 -1.62 13.00 5.39
N TYR A 239 -1.72 11.66 5.52
CA TYR A 239 -2.74 11.02 6.39
C TYR A 239 -2.61 11.49 7.84
N VAL A 240 -1.39 11.50 8.36
CA VAL A 240 -1.10 11.90 9.73
C VAL A 240 -1.50 13.36 9.96
N PHE A 241 -1.15 14.25 9.04
CA PHE A 241 -1.52 15.67 9.11
C PHE A 241 -3.03 15.89 9.06
N VAL A 242 -3.75 15.22 8.15
CA VAL A 242 -5.22 15.37 8.01
C VAL A 242 -5.92 14.90 9.29
N PHE A 243 -5.53 13.74 9.83
CA PHE A 243 -6.09 13.21 11.08
C PHE A 243 -5.87 14.16 12.27
N TYR A 244 -4.66 14.67 12.44
CA TYR A 244 -4.39 15.56 13.58
C TYR A 244 -5.02 16.94 13.42
N ARG A 245 -5.12 17.46 12.20
CA ARG A 245 -5.87 18.69 11.92
C ARG A 245 -7.36 18.53 12.28
N ALA A 246 -7.94 17.39 11.96
CA ALA A 246 -9.31 17.07 12.35
C ALA A 246 -9.48 17.06 13.88
N MET A 247 -8.54 16.47 14.62
CA MET A 247 -8.55 16.49 16.08
C MET A 247 -8.39 17.90 16.65
N GLU A 248 -7.60 18.76 16.01
CA GLU A 248 -7.46 20.17 16.41
C GLU A 248 -8.77 20.95 16.18
N ILE A 249 -9.45 20.75 15.04
CA ILE A 249 -10.76 21.33 14.74
C ILE A 249 -11.77 20.91 15.81
N PHE A 250 -11.85 19.62 16.12
CA PHE A 250 -12.73 19.08 17.15
C PHE A 250 -12.46 19.70 18.52
N ALA A 251 -11.19 19.76 18.93
CA ALA A 251 -10.80 20.34 20.21
C ALA A 251 -11.12 21.84 20.32
N LYS A 252 -10.92 22.60 19.24
CA LYS A 252 -11.28 24.04 19.17
C LYS A 252 -12.78 24.27 19.29
N LYS A 253 -13.57 23.39 18.66
CA LYS A 253 -15.03 23.50 18.62
C LYS A 253 -15.66 23.19 19.98
N HIS A 254 -15.21 22.12 20.65
CA HIS A 254 -15.91 21.57 21.82
C HIS A 254 -15.25 21.84 23.17
N PHE A 255 -13.94 22.10 23.25
CA PHE A 255 -13.22 22.23 24.51
C PHE A 255 -12.62 23.61 24.80
N GLY A 256 -12.81 24.60 23.90
CA GLY A 256 -12.38 25.97 24.08
C GLY A 256 -10.91 26.24 23.70
N LYS A 257 -10.59 27.55 23.51
CA LYS A 257 -9.30 28.00 22.93
C LYS A 257 -8.06 27.68 23.77
N SER A 258 -8.15 27.66 25.07
CA SER A 258 -6.99 27.38 25.96
C SER A 258 -6.60 25.90 25.91
N TRP A 259 -7.58 25.04 25.98
CA TRP A 259 -7.40 23.60 25.92
C TRP A 259 -6.93 23.13 24.55
N ALA A 260 -7.46 23.75 23.49
CA ALA A 260 -7.05 23.50 22.12
C ALA A 260 -5.58 23.83 21.89
N ARG A 261 -5.04 24.92 22.49
CA ARG A 261 -3.61 25.28 22.38
C ARG A 261 -2.69 24.22 23.00
N SER A 262 -2.98 23.79 24.22
CA SER A 262 -2.19 22.74 24.90
C SER A 262 -2.28 21.40 24.17
N PHE A 263 -3.45 21.08 23.66
CA PHE A 263 -3.68 19.87 22.85
C PHE A 263 -2.92 19.93 21.52
N SER A 264 -2.99 21.04 20.78
CA SER A 264 -2.23 21.25 19.54
C SER A 264 -0.72 21.18 19.77
N PHE A 265 -0.21 21.77 20.87
CA PHE A 265 1.22 21.69 21.19
C PHE A 265 1.66 20.23 21.43
N LEU A 266 0.94 19.47 22.26
CA LEU A 266 1.26 18.07 22.53
C LEU A 266 1.18 17.21 21.26
N ILE A 267 0.17 17.43 20.42
CA ILE A 267 0.01 16.72 19.16
C ILE A 267 1.14 17.05 18.19
N ASN A 268 1.46 18.34 17.98
CA ASN A 268 2.54 18.74 17.09
C ASN A 268 3.89 18.18 17.55
N MET A 269 4.17 18.24 18.85
CA MET A 269 5.38 17.63 19.42
C MET A 269 5.42 16.12 19.13
N ALA A 270 4.31 15.44 19.28
CA ALA A 270 4.22 14.00 18.99
C ALA A 270 4.40 13.66 17.52
N ILE A 271 3.84 14.48 16.61
CA ILE A 271 4.03 14.33 15.16
C ILE A 271 5.51 14.46 14.81
N TYR A 272 6.17 15.51 15.29
CA TYR A 272 7.58 15.73 15.02
C TYR A 272 8.47 14.62 15.61
N LEU A 273 8.19 14.17 16.84
CA LEU A 273 8.91 13.04 17.44
C LEU A 273 8.68 11.74 16.65
N LYS A 274 7.43 11.44 16.29
CA LYS A 274 7.12 10.24 15.50
C LYS A 274 7.71 10.30 14.10
N ALA A 275 7.67 11.46 13.43
CA ALA A 275 8.30 11.68 12.15
C ALA A 275 9.83 11.55 12.25
N PHE A 276 10.44 12.12 13.28
CA PHE A 276 11.87 11.98 13.55
C PHE A 276 12.25 10.50 13.76
N PHE A 277 11.56 9.78 14.66
CA PHE A 277 11.83 8.36 14.88
C PHE A 277 11.56 7.49 13.64
N ALA A 278 10.53 7.82 12.86
CA ALA A 278 10.25 7.13 11.60
C ALA A 278 11.36 7.36 10.57
N LEU A 279 11.86 8.59 10.43
CA LEU A 279 12.99 8.91 9.55
C LEU A 279 14.28 8.24 10.01
N VAL A 280 14.56 8.26 11.31
CA VAL A 280 15.71 7.58 11.92
C VAL A 280 15.61 6.07 11.71
N SER A 281 14.46 5.48 12.01
CA SER A 281 14.22 4.05 11.77
C SER A 281 14.34 3.69 10.28
N GLN A 282 13.76 4.49 9.40
CA GLN A 282 13.85 4.26 7.96
C GLN A 282 15.29 4.40 7.45
N PHE A 283 16.05 5.37 7.97
CA PHE A 283 17.46 5.53 7.67
C PHE A 283 18.25 4.29 8.12
N PHE A 284 18.10 3.87 9.38
CA PHE A 284 18.77 2.68 9.88
C PHE A 284 18.37 1.42 9.11
N HIS A 285 17.08 1.23 8.79
CA HIS A 285 16.63 0.05 8.01
C HIS A 285 17.18 0.01 6.58
N LYS A 286 17.41 1.16 5.95
CA LYS A 286 17.95 1.22 4.58
C LYS A 286 19.48 1.29 4.56
N ALA A 287 20.08 1.97 5.52
CA ALA A 287 21.51 2.23 5.56
C ALA A 287 22.31 1.22 6.40
N ALA A 288 21.65 0.40 7.24
CA ALA A 288 22.33 -0.50 8.17
C ALA A 288 23.30 -1.47 7.47
N ILE A 289 22.85 -2.16 6.43
CA ILE A 289 23.71 -3.11 5.71
C ILE A 289 24.81 -2.40 4.91
N PRO A 290 24.54 -1.36 4.10
CA PRO A 290 25.61 -0.58 3.47
C PRO A 290 26.60 0.03 4.47
N PHE A 291 26.14 0.48 5.63
CA PHE A 291 27.00 1.03 6.68
C PHE A 291 27.87 -0.05 7.32
N LEU A 292 27.29 -1.23 7.60
CA LEU A 292 28.04 -2.37 8.12
C LEU A 292 29.14 -2.80 7.13
N ASP A 293 28.78 -2.96 5.85
CA ASP A 293 29.73 -3.29 4.78
C ASP A 293 30.83 -2.21 4.66
N ALA A 294 30.48 -0.93 4.82
CA ALA A 294 31.46 0.16 4.81
C ALA A 294 32.48 0.05 5.97
N VAL A 295 31.98 -0.20 7.19
CA VAL A 295 32.83 -0.26 8.40
C VAL A 295 33.72 -1.49 8.37
N LEU A 296 33.16 -2.69 8.09
CA LEU A 296 33.90 -3.93 8.02
C LEU A 296 34.85 -3.95 6.81
N GLY A 297 34.40 -3.44 5.68
CA GLY A 297 35.21 -3.31 4.46
C GLY A 297 36.41 -2.38 4.70
N TYR A 298 36.17 -1.20 5.27
CA TYR A 298 37.26 -0.26 5.58
C TYR A 298 38.22 -0.81 6.65
N GLY A 299 37.70 -1.37 7.74
CA GLY A 299 38.52 -1.94 8.82
C GLY A 299 39.43 -3.06 8.34
N GLY A 300 38.88 -4.00 7.56
CA GLY A 300 39.66 -5.11 7.00
C GLY A 300 40.69 -4.62 5.96
N LEU A 301 40.30 -3.70 5.07
CA LEU A 301 41.22 -3.16 4.08
C LEU A 301 42.36 -2.33 4.73
N ALA A 302 42.05 -1.59 5.79
CA ALA A 302 43.04 -0.86 6.56
C ALA A 302 44.03 -1.82 7.26
N ALA A 303 43.53 -2.90 7.86
CA ALA A 303 44.36 -3.96 8.45
C ALA A 303 45.27 -4.64 7.41
N ILE A 304 44.70 -5.04 6.27
CA ILE A 304 45.46 -5.59 5.13
C ILE A 304 46.54 -4.61 4.69
N SER A 305 46.21 -3.34 4.54
CA SER A 305 47.16 -2.31 4.13
C SER A 305 48.28 -2.13 5.14
N TYR A 306 47.97 -2.19 6.42
CA TYR A 306 48.99 -2.12 7.49
C TYR A 306 49.96 -3.28 7.46
N PHE A 307 49.48 -4.52 7.40
CA PHE A 307 50.32 -5.70 7.36
C PHE A 307 51.10 -5.84 6.06
N TRP A 308 50.49 -5.54 4.93
CA TRP A 308 51.13 -5.56 3.61
C TRP A 308 52.22 -4.49 3.48
N GLY A 309 51.96 -3.28 4.03
CA GLY A 309 52.93 -2.19 4.08
C GLY A 309 54.19 -2.57 4.86
N ARG A 310 54.06 -3.27 6.01
CA ARG A 310 55.20 -3.74 6.78
C ARG A 310 56.07 -4.74 6.04
N ASN A 311 55.46 -5.59 5.20
CA ASN A 311 56.23 -6.55 4.37
C ASN A 311 56.98 -5.83 3.25
N ILE A 312 56.37 -4.81 2.59
CA ILE A 312 56.98 -4.08 1.49
C ILE A 312 58.13 -3.16 2.00
N TYR A 313 57.91 -2.48 3.14
CA TYR A 313 58.85 -1.46 3.65
C TYR A 313 59.81 -2.01 4.74
N GLY A 314 60.00 -3.33 4.83
CA GLY A 314 61.04 -3.94 5.69
C GLY A 314 60.79 -3.79 7.20
N GLY A 315 59.57 -3.95 7.67
CA GLY A 315 59.22 -4.09 9.09
C GLY A 315 58.99 -2.78 9.89
N SER A 316 59.53 -1.66 9.46
CA SER A 316 59.39 -0.34 10.14
C SER A 316 58.57 0.67 9.39
N GLY A 317 58.27 0.44 8.10
CA GLY A 317 57.51 1.35 7.23
C GLY A 317 56.03 1.05 7.17
N THR A 318 55.22 2.11 7.05
CA THR A 318 53.78 2.02 6.80
C THR A 318 53.44 2.90 5.63
N TYR A 319 52.28 2.64 4.99
CA TYR A 319 51.77 3.52 3.98
C TYR A 319 51.48 4.93 4.54
N PRO A 320 51.61 5.99 3.76
CA PRO A 320 51.31 7.35 4.21
C PRO A 320 49.83 7.50 4.59
N LEU A 321 49.55 8.45 5.49
CA LEU A 321 48.20 8.73 6.03
C LEU A 321 47.16 9.00 4.91
N VAL A 322 47.60 9.57 3.77
CA VAL A 322 46.74 9.83 2.60
C VAL A 322 46.08 8.55 2.08
N LEU A 323 46.74 7.39 2.13
CA LEU A 323 46.12 6.11 1.77
C LEU A 323 44.87 5.87 2.63
N PHE A 324 45.03 5.93 3.95
CA PHE A 324 43.95 5.63 4.90
C PHE A 324 42.86 6.70 4.92
N ALA A 325 43.23 7.97 4.85
CA ALA A 325 42.29 9.08 5.00
C ALA A 325 41.52 9.41 3.71
N ALA A 326 42.07 9.13 2.53
CA ALA A 326 41.47 9.51 1.26
C ALA A 326 41.25 8.33 0.31
N VAL A 327 42.30 7.54 0.03
CA VAL A 327 42.22 6.52 -1.04
C VAL A 327 41.34 5.34 -0.67
N LEU A 328 41.51 4.76 0.55
CA LEU A 328 40.68 3.64 0.99
C LEU A 328 39.20 4.02 1.11
N PRO A 329 38.80 5.18 1.69
CA PRO A 329 37.41 5.60 1.68
C PRO A 329 36.81 5.72 0.26
N VAL A 330 37.58 6.22 -0.71
CA VAL A 330 37.14 6.30 -2.10
C VAL A 330 36.94 4.92 -2.70
N TYR A 331 37.85 3.98 -2.45
CA TYR A 331 37.69 2.60 -2.91
C TYR A 331 36.45 1.95 -2.31
N ILE A 332 36.24 2.08 -1.00
CA ILE A 332 35.02 1.57 -0.33
C ILE A 332 33.77 2.18 -0.95
N LEU A 333 33.75 3.50 -1.16
CA LEU A 333 32.61 4.18 -1.80
C LEU A 333 32.31 3.62 -3.19
N ILE A 334 33.33 3.36 -4.01
CA ILE A 334 33.16 2.78 -5.36
C ILE A 334 32.57 1.37 -5.25
N TRP A 335 33.05 0.52 -4.34
CA TRP A 335 32.51 -0.83 -4.16
C TRP A 335 31.06 -0.80 -3.64
N LEU A 336 30.74 0.07 -2.69
CA LEU A 336 29.36 0.23 -2.21
C LEU A 336 28.40 0.73 -3.29
N LEU A 337 28.83 1.74 -4.07
CA LEU A 337 28.05 2.24 -5.21
C LEU A 337 27.84 1.16 -6.27
N SER A 338 28.89 0.42 -6.62
CA SER A 338 28.79 -0.68 -7.58
C SER A 338 27.85 -1.78 -7.08
N THR A 339 27.93 -2.15 -5.79
CA THR A 339 27.00 -3.09 -5.16
C THR A 339 25.56 -2.57 -5.13
N TYR A 340 25.36 -1.28 -4.93
CA TYR A 340 24.03 -0.66 -5.04
C TYR A 340 23.49 -0.77 -6.48
N PHE A 341 24.31 -0.47 -7.50
CA PHE A 341 23.86 -0.50 -8.89
C PHE A 341 23.62 -1.92 -9.41
N THR A 342 24.34 -2.93 -8.91
CA THR A 342 24.07 -4.36 -9.24
C THR A 342 22.88 -4.94 -8.49
N GLY A 343 22.30 -4.20 -7.52
CA GLY A 343 21.16 -4.64 -6.72
C GLY A 343 21.53 -5.50 -5.52
N GLY A 344 22.80 -5.48 -5.06
CA GLY A 344 23.24 -6.19 -3.86
C GLY A 344 22.63 -5.66 -2.56
N TYR A 345 21.99 -4.48 -2.59
CA TYR A 345 21.25 -3.89 -1.49
C TYR A 345 19.72 -3.93 -1.69
N ASP A 346 19.23 -4.59 -2.75
CA ASP A 346 17.80 -4.84 -2.92
C ASP A 346 17.38 -6.03 -2.07
N LYS A 347 16.23 -5.92 -1.42
CA LYS A 347 15.66 -7.04 -0.64
C LYS A 347 14.94 -8.03 -1.57
N PRO A 348 15.12 -9.32 -1.38
CA PRO A 348 16.03 -9.98 -0.45
C PRO A 348 17.51 -9.80 -0.85
N TYR A 349 18.38 -9.62 0.14
CA TYR A 349 19.81 -9.38 -0.08
C TYR A 349 20.50 -10.61 -0.68
N SER A 350 20.98 -10.48 -1.91
CA SER A 350 21.58 -11.58 -2.68
C SER A 350 23.11 -11.57 -2.60
N ILE A 351 23.71 -12.68 -2.18
CA ILE A 351 25.16 -12.88 -2.18
C ILE A 351 25.73 -12.73 -3.59
N ALA A 352 25.12 -13.37 -4.59
CA ALA A 352 25.59 -13.30 -5.97
C ALA A 352 25.64 -11.87 -6.53
N LYS A 353 24.61 -11.04 -6.23
CA LYS A 353 24.59 -9.64 -6.67
C LYS A 353 25.61 -8.79 -5.91
N ALA A 354 25.90 -9.08 -4.65
CA ALA A 354 26.94 -8.40 -3.89
C ALA A 354 28.33 -8.70 -4.45
N ILE A 355 28.65 -9.98 -4.72
CA ILE A 355 29.92 -10.38 -5.33
C ILE A 355 30.09 -9.74 -6.72
N LEU A 356 29.03 -9.74 -7.54
CA LEU A 356 29.06 -9.07 -8.84
C LEU A 356 29.34 -7.57 -8.70
N GLY A 357 28.75 -6.91 -7.70
CA GLY A 357 29.00 -5.51 -7.39
C GLY A 357 30.44 -5.22 -7.01
N VAL A 358 31.03 -6.07 -6.16
CA VAL A 358 32.44 -5.97 -5.76
C VAL A 358 33.36 -6.18 -6.97
N ALA A 359 33.10 -7.18 -7.81
CA ALA A 359 33.88 -7.44 -9.00
C ALA A 359 33.84 -6.25 -9.98
N PHE A 360 32.65 -5.71 -10.25
CA PHE A 360 32.48 -4.54 -11.10
C PHE A 360 33.16 -3.28 -10.52
N GLY A 361 33.00 -3.05 -9.22
CA GLY A 361 33.67 -1.96 -8.51
C GLY A 361 35.21 -2.07 -8.57
N SER A 362 35.75 -3.29 -8.46
CA SER A 362 37.19 -3.53 -8.60
C SER A 362 37.69 -3.21 -10.01
N ALA A 363 36.93 -3.56 -11.04
CA ALA A 363 37.26 -3.19 -12.41
C ALA A 363 37.28 -1.66 -12.58
N VAL A 364 36.29 -0.94 -12.05
CA VAL A 364 36.27 0.53 -12.06
C VAL A 364 37.46 1.12 -11.31
N ILE A 365 37.81 0.59 -10.12
CA ILE A 365 38.98 1.05 -9.37
C ILE A 365 40.27 0.84 -10.15
N LEU A 366 40.43 -0.33 -10.80
CA LEU A 366 41.62 -0.62 -11.61
C LEU A 366 41.77 0.35 -12.80
N VAL A 367 40.68 0.67 -13.47
CA VAL A 367 40.68 1.68 -14.54
C VAL A 367 41.06 3.06 -13.99
N LEU A 368 40.46 3.50 -12.90
CA LEU A 368 40.81 4.77 -12.26
C LEU A 368 42.26 4.79 -11.77
N TYR A 369 42.72 3.69 -11.18
CA TYR A 369 44.10 3.51 -10.74
C TYR A 369 45.09 3.72 -11.88
N ALA A 370 44.78 3.23 -13.10
CA ALA A 370 45.63 3.42 -14.26
C ALA A 370 45.75 4.89 -14.72
N LEU A 371 44.72 5.71 -14.40
CA LEU A 371 44.66 7.13 -14.79
C LEU A 371 45.21 8.07 -13.70
N LEU A 372 45.43 7.58 -12.45
CA LEU A 372 45.93 8.38 -11.34
C LEU A 372 47.42 8.74 -11.55
N PRO A 373 47.88 9.90 -10.98
CA PRO A 373 49.30 10.22 -10.92
C PRO A 373 50.06 9.22 -10.01
N GLU A 374 51.36 9.03 -10.24
CA GLU A 374 52.20 8.07 -9.49
C GLU A 374 52.13 8.25 -7.98
N THR A 375 51.99 9.48 -7.50
CA THR A 375 51.90 9.83 -6.07
C THR A 375 50.68 9.22 -5.38
N LEU A 376 49.63 8.85 -6.11
CA LEU A 376 48.39 8.22 -5.59
C LEU A 376 48.27 6.74 -5.99
N ARG A 377 49.24 6.17 -6.69
CA ARG A 377 49.30 4.75 -7.06
C ARG A 377 50.05 3.95 -6.01
N PHE A 378 49.39 3.55 -4.92
CA PHE A 378 50.09 2.85 -3.83
C PHE A 378 50.41 1.39 -4.16
N SER A 379 49.39 0.52 -4.33
CA SER A 379 49.62 -0.90 -4.64
C SER A 379 48.39 -1.53 -5.30
N ARG A 380 48.61 -2.22 -6.43
CA ARG A 380 47.58 -3.02 -7.11
C ARG A 380 47.12 -4.21 -6.24
N ALA A 381 48.03 -4.76 -5.44
CA ALA A 381 47.72 -5.86 -4.53
C ALA A 381 46.63 -5.48 -3.53
N LEU A 382 46.61 -4.22 -3.04
CA LEU A 382 45.57 -3.74 -2.12
C LEU A 382 44.17 -3.75 -2.77
N ILE A 383 44.08 -3.49 -4.07
CA ILE A 383 42.79 -3.57 -4.80
C ILE A 383 42.33 -5.02 -4.88
N LEU A 384 43.23 -5.96 -5.21
CA LEU A 384 42.90 -7.39 -5.30
C LEU A 384 42.56 -8.00 -3.93
N PHE A 385 43.35 -7.71 -2.91
CA PHE A 385 43.05 -8.15 -1.53
C PHE A 385 41.76 -7.51 -1.01
N GLY A 386 41.51 -6.24 -1.32
CA GLY A 386 40.26 -5.55 -0.99
C GLY A 386 39.06 -6.19 -1.67
N MET A 387 39.17 -6.57 -2.94
CA MET A 387 38.13 -7.31 -3.66
C MET A 387 37.80 -8.64 -2.96
N ILE A 388 38.82 -9.42 -2.61
CA ILE A 388 38.63 -10.71 -1.92
C ILE A 388 38.00 -10.48 -0.54
N TRP A 389 38.51 -9.51 0.22
CA TRP A 389 38.01 -9.20 1.55
C TRP A 389 36.55 -8.79 1.53
N LEU A 390 36.17 -7.82 0.66
CA LEU A 390 34.79 -7.37 0.58
C LEU A 390 33.85 -8.46 0.05
N ALA A 391 34.31 -9.30 -0.88
CA ALA A 391 33.51 -10.42 -1.36
C ALA A 391 33.22 -11.43 -0.22
N LEU A 392 34.23 -11.74 0.61
CA LEU A 392 34.09 -12.62 1.76
C LEU A 392 33.21 -12.00 2.85
N GLU A 393 33.47 -10.76 3.23
CA GLU A 393 32.74 -10.03 4.27
C GLU A 393 31.27 -9.89 3.91
N MET A 394 30.97 -9.36 2.69
CA MET A 394 29.60 -9.20 2.21
C MET A 394 28.87 -10.54 2.06
N SER A 395 29.57 -11.62 1.72
CA SER A 395 28.97 -12.95 1.68
C SER A 395 28.66 -13.46 3.07
N LEU A 396 29.58 -13.26 4.03
CA LEU A 396 29.40 -13.68 5.42
C LEU A 396 28.25 -12.93 6.10
N THR A 397 28.15 -11.61 5.93
CA THR A 397 27.05 -10.81 6.50
C THR A 397 25.70 -11.25 5.97
N ARG A 398 25.58 -11.56 4.67
CA ARG A 398 24.33 -12.09 4.09
C ARG A 398 24.03 -13.49 4.56
N PHE A 399 25.04 -14.36 4.65
CA PHE A 399 24.90 -15.73 5.15
C PHE A 399 24.44 -15.76 6.61
N VAL A 400 25.03 -14.93 7.47
CA VAL A 400 24.60 -14.79 8.88
C VAL A 400 23.15 -14.28 8.93
N GLY A 401 22.78 -13.33 8.08
CA GLY A 401 21.40 -12.86 7.98
C GLY A 401 20.39 -13.97 7.59
N ILE A 402 20.79 -14.89 6.73
CA ILE A 402 19.99 -16.07 6.36
C ILE A 402 19.89 -17.05 7.56
N LEU A 403 20.98 -17.30 8.26
CA LEU A 403 20.99 -18.19 9.44
C LEU A 403 20.13 -17.67 10.59
N LEU A 404 20.04 -16.34 10.75
CA LEU A 404 19.20 -15.69 11.76
C LEU A 404 17.72 -15.62 11.36
N ASP A 405 17.32 -16.33 10.31
CA ASP A 405 15.94 -16.41 9.78
C ASP A 405 15.31 -15.03 9.49
N ASN A 406 16.14 -14.08 9.07
CA ASN A 406 15.68 -12.72 8.80
C ASN A 406 15.07 -12.64 7.40
N GLU A 407 13.78 -12.32 7.32
CA GLU A 407 12.99 -12.21 6.07
C GLU A 407 13.64 -11.34 4.98
N ASN A 408 14.50 -10.38 5.36
CA ASN A 408 15.19 -9.51 4.41
C ASN A 408 16.32 -10.20 3.64
N PHE A 409 16.82 -11.35 4.14
CA PHE A 409 17.92 -12.11 3.54
C PHE A 409 17.45 -13.39 2.88
N GLN A 410 16.32 -13.91 3.29
CA GLN A 410 15.72 -15.03 2.60
C GLN A 410 15.16 -14.55 1.26
N SER A 411 15.58 -15.17 0.16
CA SER A 411 14.75 -15.15 -1.03
C SER A 411 13.40 -15.69 -0.57
N LYS A 412 12.34 -14.87 -0.57
CA LYS A 412 11.00 -15.43 -0.50
C LYS A 412 11.05 -16.55 -1.54
N LYS A 413 11.13 -17.80 -1.09
CA LYS A 413 10.61 -18.90 -1.89
C LYS A 413 9.29 -18.33 -2.34
N THR A 414 9.09 -18.14 -3.63
CA THR A 414 7.80 -17.75 -4.18
C THR A 414 6.85 -18.65 -3.44
N GLU A 415 6.15 -18.10 -2.42
CA GLU A 415 5.26 -18.92 -1.61
C GLU A 415 4.35 -19.49 -2.64
N LYS A 416 4.51 -20.80 -2.87
CA LYS A 416 3.71 -21.51 -3.85
C LYS A 416 2.30 -21.34 -3.37
N LYS A 417 1.55 -20.49 -4.02
CA LYS A 417 0.19 -20.17 -3.61
C LYS A 417 -0.67 -21.40 -3.80
N ARG A 418 -1.33 -21.80 -2.75
CA ARG A 418 -2.22 -22.96 -2.70
C ARG A 418 -3.60 -22.46 -2.33
N PHE A 419 -4.50 -22.50 -3.31
CA PHE A 419 -5.84 -21.95 -3.20
C PHE A 419 -6.85 -23.02 -2.81
N LEU A 420 -7.85 -22.62 -2.05
CA LEU A 420 -9.07 -23.36 -1.81
C LEU A 420 -10.25 -22.49 -2.27
N VAL A 421 -11.02 -22.97 -3.23
CA VAL A 421 -12.18 -22.25 -3.76
C VAL A 421 -13.45 -22.93 -3.25
N ILE A 422 -14.32 -22.15 -2.60
CA ILE A 422 -15.56 -22.64 -1.96
C ILE A 422 -16.76 -22.08 -2.72
N GLY A 423 -17.57 -22.97 -3.30
CA GLY A 423 -18.75 -22.58 -4.08
C GLY A 423 -19.42 -23.75 -4.80
N SER A 424 -20.36 -23.44 -5.69
CA SER A 424 -20.95 -24.40 -6.62
C SER A 424 -19.97 -24.75 -7.75
N PRO A 425 -20.22 -25.84 -8.51
CA PRO A 425 -19.36 -26.20 -9.65
C PRO A 425 -19.17 -25.07 -10.67
N ASP A 426 -20.22 -24.34 -11.02
CA ASP A 426 -20.17 -23.26 -12.01
C ASP A 426 -19.31 -22.09 -11.52
N GLU A 427 -19.50 -21.65 -10.27
CA GLU A 427 -18.76 -20.54 -9.69
C GLU A 427 -17.29 -20.89 -9.43
N THR A 428 -17.02 -22.11 -8.97
CA THR A 428 -15.62 -22.56 -8.77
C THR A 428 -14.86 -22.64 -10.09
N GLN A 429 -15.53 -23.07 -11.18
CA GLN A 429 -14.93 -23.05 -12.51
C GLN A 429 -14.66 -21.63 -13.02
N ARG A 430 -15.60 -20.69 -12.79
CA ARG A 430 -15.40 -19.26 -13.11
C ARG A 430 -14.18 -18.69 -12.37
N VAL A 431 -14.08 -18.92 -11.06
CA VAL A 431 -12.96 -18.43 -10.24
C VAL A 431 -11.64 -19.08 -10.66
N ASN A 432 -11.64 -20.38 -11.00
CA ASN A 432 -10.45 -21.04 -11.52
C ASN A 432 -9.97 -20.40 -12.83
N ALA A 433 -10.87 -20.11 -13.75
CA ALA A 433 -10.53 -19.42 -15.00
C ALA A 433 -9.93 -18.00 -14.74
N ILE A 434 -10.44 -17.29 -13.73
CA ILE A 434 -9.85 -15.99 -13.31
C ILE A 434 -8.42 -16.22 -12.80
N LEU A 435 -8.19 -17.19 -11.92
CA LEU A 435 -6.87 -17.49 -11.37
C LEU A 435 -5.86 -17.88 -12.45
N GLU A 436 -6.26 -18.67 -13.44
CA GLU A 436 -5.42 -19.08 -14.58
C GLU A 436 -5.05 -17.89 -15.49
N SER A 437 -5.93 -16.91 -15.62
CA SER A 437 -5.68 -15.69 -16.41
C SER A 437 -4.69 -14.72 -15.75
N THR A 438 -4.35 -14.94 -14.48
CA THR A 438 -3.44 -14.08 -13.73
C THR A 438 -1.97 -14.46 -13.95
N SER A 439 -1.06 -13.56 -13.60
CA SER A 439 0.40 -13.84 -13.63
C SER A 439 0.87 -14.80 -12.53
N ILE A 440 0.02 -15.14 -11.58
CA ILE A 440 0.33 -16.03 -10.45
C ILE A 440 0.02 -17.45 -10.88
N LYS A 441 1.05 -18.29 -11.00
CA LYS A 441 0.86 -19.72 -11.22
C LYS A 441 0.56 -20.42 -9.88
N PRO A 442 -0.67 -20.91 -9.66
CA PRO A 442 -0.98 -21.66 -8.46
C PRO A 442 -0.21 -23.00 -8.44
N ASP A 443 0.26 -23.40 -7.26
CA ASP A 443 0.86 -24.72 -7.03
C ASP A 443 -0.23 -25.78 -6.84
N PHE A 444 -1.40 -25.36 -6.33
CA PHE A 444 -2.54 -26.20 -6.05
C PHE A 444 -3.82 -25.36 -6.02
N ILE A 445 -4.90 -25.89 -6.59
CA ILE A 445 -6.26 -25.37 -6.44
C ILE A 445 -7.15 -26.54 -6.02
N GLY A 446 -7.70 -26.46 -4.80
CA GLY A 446 -8.70 -27.38 -4.30
C GLY A 446 -10.09 -26.77 -4.42
N LEU A 447 -11.08 -27.56 -4.83
CA LEU A 447 -12.47 -27.14 -4.89
C LEU A 447 -13.24 -27.75 -3.71
N VAL A 448 -14.04 -26.93 -3.03
CA VAL A 448 -14.86 -27.33 -1.88
C VAL A 448 -16.30 -26.91 -2.11
N SER A 449 -17.25 -27.83 -1.85
CA SER A 449 -18.67 -27.53 -1.94
C SER A 449 -19.11 -26.52 -0.87
N SER A 450 -19.99 -25.60 -1.24
CA SER A 450 -20.64 -24.66 -0.31
C SER A 450 -21.60 -25.36 0.66
N GLU A 451 -21.98 -26.60 0.41
CA GLU A 451 -22.82 -27.39 1.30
C GLU A 451 -22.07 -27.83 2.55
N THR A 452 -22.75 -27.80 3.69
CA THR A 452 -22.17 -28.16 5.00
C THR A 452 -22.15 -29.68 5.24
N GLN A 453 -23.04 -30.47 4.60
CA GLN A 453 -23.16 -31.92 4.75
C GLN A 453 -23.55 -32.54 3.41
N GLY A 454 -23.06 -33.74 3.15
CA GLY A 454 -23.35 -34.52 1.93
C GLY A 454 -22.07 -35.04 1.28
N GLU A 455 -22.21 -35.87 0.26
CA GLU A 455 -21.08 -36.28 -0.59
C GLU A 455 -20.65 -35.09 -1.47
N ALA A 456 -19.36 -34.82 -1.48
CA ALA A 456 -18.81 -33.73 -2.31
C ALA A 456 -19.04 -34.08 -3.80
N PRO A 457 -19.40 -33.11 -4.66
CA PRO A 457 -19.53 -33.34 -6.10
C PRO A 457 -18.24 -33.89 -6.70
N GLU A 458 -18.32 -34.53 -7.86
CA GLU A 458 -17.16 -35.06 -8.57
C GLU A 458 -16.14 -33.93 -8.85
N GLY A 459 -14.88 -34.16 -8.52
CA GLY A 459 -13.80 -33.17 -8.65
C GLY A 459 -13.62 -32.25 -7.42
N PHE A 460 -14.48 -32.32 -6.42
CA PHE A 460 -14.34 -31.60 -5.16
C PHE A 460 -13.60 -32.46 -4.12
N ILE A 461 -12.74 -31.79 -3.34
CA ILE A 461 -11.92 -32.44 -2.31
C ILE A 461 -12.61 -32.54 -0.95
N GLY A 462 -13.81 -31.94 -0.81
CA GLY A 462 -14.60 -31.98 0.41
C GLY A 462 -15.73 -30.96 0.42
N ASN A 463 -16.30 -30.75 1.60
CA ASN A 463 -17.39 -29.81 1.88
C ASN A 463 -16.96 -28.72 2.90
N LEU A 464 -17.83 -27.74 3.15
CA LEU A 464 -17.54 -26.59 4.01
C LEU A 464 -17.13 -26.97 5.43
N SER A 465 -17.64 -28.07 5.98
CA SER A 465 -17.31 -28.53 7.35
C SER A 465 -15.88 -29.08 7.45
N GLN A 466 -15.30 -29.56 6.36
CA GLN A 466 -13.98 -30.19 6.31
C GLN A 466 -12.84 -29.19 6.01
N VAL A 467 -13.17 -27.92 5.78
CA VAL A 467 -12.18 -26.90 5.38
C VAL A 467 -11.01 -26.75 6.36
N PRO A 468 -11.18 -26.77 7.70
CA PRO A 468 -10.04 -26.70 8.62
C PRO A 468 -9.02 -27.81 8.38
N ASP A 469 -9.48 -29.06 8.22
CA ASP A 469 -8.62 -30.22 7.96
C ASP A 469 -7.95 -30.11 6.58
N ILE A 470 -8.71 -29.66 5.57
CA ILE A 470 -8.19 -29.42 4.21
C ILE A 470 -7.09 -28.37 4.21
N ILE A 471 -7.26 -27.27 4.95
CA ILE A 471 -6.25 -26.23 5.10
C ILE A 471 -4.94 -26.82 5.64
N GLU A 472 -5.03 -27.67 6.65
CA GLU A 472 -3.85 -28.26 7.28
C GLU A 472 -3.18 -29.33 6.40
N ILE A 473 -3.96 -30.25 5.82
CA ILE A 473 -3.48 -31.36 4.99
C ILE A 473 -2.83 -30.83 3.71
N TYR A 474 -3.52 -29.94 3.00
CA TYR A 474 -3.08 -29.43 1.70
C TYR A 474 -2.22 -28.16 1.81
N LYS A 475 -1.90 -27.68 3.04
CA LYS A 475 -1.11 -26.47 3.27
C LYS A 475 -1.66 -25.27 2.48
N ILE A 476 -2.95 -25.04 2.56
CA ILE A 476 -3.63 -23.95 1.87
C ILE A 476 -3.11 -22.62 2.39
N THR A 477 -2.84 -21.68 1.48
CA THR A 477 -2.39 -20.33 1.81
C THR A 477 -3.49 -19.30 1.66
N GLU A 478 -4.46 -19.56 0.77
CA GLU A 478 -5.56 -18.63 0.51
C GLU A 478 -6.87 -19.39 0.31
N VAL A 479 -7.92 -18.92 0.97
CA VAL A 479 -9.30 -19.41 0.82
C VAL A 479 -10.13 -18.37 0.08
N ILE A 480 -10.83 -18.77 -0.98
CA ILE A 480 -11.66 -17.90 -1.82
C ILE A 480 -13.11 -18.38 -1.71
N PHE A 481 -13.99 -17.51 -1.21
CA PHE A 481 -15.41 -17.75 -1.15
C PHE A 481 -16.12 -17.19 -2.39
N CYS A 482 -16.94 -17.99 -3.06
CA CYS A 482 -17.84 -17.55 -4.12
C CYS A 482 -19.10 -16.96 -3.46
N SER A 483 -19.23 -15.63 -3.44
CA SER A 483 -20.32 -14.97 -2.70
C SER A 483 -21.70 -15.18 -3.32
N LYS A 484 -21.79 -15.67 -4.54
CA LYS A 484 -23.07 -16.09 -5.15
C LYS A 484 -23.72 -17.23 -4.39
N ASP A 485 -22.91 -18.23 -3.98
CA ASP A 485 -23.38 -19.48 -3.40
C ASP A 485 -23.27 -19.51 -1.89
N VAL A 486 -22.34 -18.74 -1.32
CA VAL A 486 -22.08 -18.69 0.13
C VAL A 486 -22.59 -17.36 0.68
N PRO A 487 -23.59 -17.36 1.58
CA PRO A 487 -24.09 -16.15 2.24
C PRO A 487 -22.98 -15.40 2.98
N HIS A 488 -23.01 -14.06 2.96
CA HIS A 488 -21.98 -13.25 3.62
C HIS A 488 -21.89 -13.52 5.13
N GLN A 489 -23.02 -13.83 5.79
CA GLN A 489 -23.04 -14.24 7.18
C GLN A 489 -22.17 -15.50 7.39
N VAL A 490 -22.34 -16.54 6.55
CA VAL A 490 -21.54 -17.76 6.62
C VAL A 490 -20.06 -17.49 6.35
N ILE A 491 -19.77 -16.63 5.36
CA ILE A 491 -18.39 -16.22 5.06
C ILE A 491 -17.74 -15.58 6.30
N ILE A 492 -18.42 -14.61 6.92
CA ILE A 492 -17.90 -13.89 8.10
C ILE A 492 -17.77 -14.84 9.30
N ASP A 493 -18.73 -15.72 9.54
CA ASP A 493 -18.65 -16.77 10.57
C ASP A 493 -17.39 -17.63 10.40
N LYS A 494 -17.20 -18.16 9.20
CA LYS A 494 -16.06 -19.04 8.92
C LYS A 494 -14.72 -18.33 8.98
N MET A 495 -14.64 -17.07 8.54
CA MET A 495 -13.43 -16.25 8.69
C MET A 495 -13.08 -16.00 10.17
N VAL A 496 -14.07 -15.80 11.02
CA VAL A 496 -13.87 -15.61 12.48
C VAL A 496 -13.50 -16.96 13.13
N ASP A 497 -14.18 -18.04 12.80
CA ASP A 497 -13.92 -19.37 13.36
C ASP A 497 -12.52 -19.89 13.01
N TRP A 498 -12.07 -19.66 11.77
CA TRP A 498 -10.80 -20.16 11.23
C TRP A 498 -9.62 -19.19 11.36
N HIS A 499 -9.79 -18.07 12.05
CA HIS A 499 -8.79 -16.98 12.14
C HIS A 499 -7.41 -17.42 12.70
N ALA A 500 -7.35 -18.54 13.42
CA ALA A 500 -6.09 -19.10 13.95
C ALA A 500 -5.19 -19.75 12.87
N SER A 501 -5.74 -20.10 11.72
CA SER A 501 -4.99 -20.58 10.57
C SER A 501 -4.31 -19.39 9.88
N ASN A 502 -3.01 -19.50 9.58
CA ASN A 502 -2.26 -18.44 8.89
C ASN A 502 -2.61 -18.40 7.39
N VAL A 503 -3.89 -18.21 7.10
CA VAL A 503 -4.50 -18.24 5.77
C VAL A 503 -5.12 -16.89 5.46
N ASP A 504 -4.98 -16.44 4.23
CA ASP A 504 -5.63 -15.22 3.74
C ASP A 504 -7.00 -15.57 3.13
N TYR A 505 -8.03 -14.79 3.51
CA TYR A 505 -9.39 -14.99 3.01
C TYR A 505 -9.70 -13.98 1.92
N LYS A 506 -10.37 -14.44 0.86
CA LYS A 506 -10.79 -13.63 -0.27
C LYS A 506 -12.24 -13.95 -0.64
N ILE A 507 -12.90 -12.99 -1.25
CA ILE A 507 -14.26 -13.14 -1.75
C ILE A 507 -14.25 -12.87 -3.26
N ALA A 508 -14.85 -13.77 -4.02
CA ALA A 508 -15.15 -13.58 -5.43
C ALA A 508 -16.63 -13.14 -5.55
N PRO A 509 -16.89 -11.84 -5.87
CA PRO A 509 -18.25 -11.36 -6.05
C PRO A 509 -18.94 -12.02 -7.24
N GLU A 510 -20.28 -12.03 -7.21
CA GLU A 510 -21.11 -12.51 -8.31
C GLU A 510 -20.83 -11.73 -9.59
N ASP A 511 -20.69 -12.41 -10.72
CA ASP A 511 -20.46 -11.83 -12.05
C ASP A 511 -19.28 -10.84 -12.14
N SER A 512 -18.32 -10.93 -11.21
CA SER A 512 -17.13 -10.10 -11.18
C SER A 512 -15.90 -10.86 -11.71
N LEU A 513 -15.00 -10.12 -12.36
CA LEU A 513 -13.67 -10.61 -12.76
C LEU A 513 -12.59 -10.33 -11.69
N SER A 514 -13.00 -9.87 -10.51
CA SER A 514 -12.09 -9.56 -9.40
C SER A 514 -12.26 -10.53 -8.23
N ILE A 515 -11.17 -10.76 -7.49
CA ILE A 515 -11.15 -11.51 -6.24
C ILE A 515 -10.53 -10.61 -5.19
N ILE A 516 -11.27 -10.31 -4.12
CA ILE A 516 -10.96 -9.24 -3.17
C ILE A 516 -10.65 -9.82 -1.78
N GLY A 517 -9.63 -9.32 -1.12
CA GLY A 517 -9.23 -9.77 0.22
C GLY A 517 -8.33 -8.79 0.96
N SER A 518 -7.96 -9.14 2.20
CA SER A 518 -7.28 -8.25 3.16
C SER A 518 -5.87 -7.80 2.78
N ASN A 519 -5.17 -8.52 1.93
CA ASN A 519 -3.79 -8.20 1.54
C ASN A 519 -3.70 -7.33 0.28
N SER A 520 -4.83 -6.96 -0.32
CA SER A 520 -4.88 -6.02 -1.45
C SER A 520 -4.27 -4.65 -1.13
N ILE A 521 -4.14 -4.30 0.18
CA ILE A 521 -3.55 -3.04 0.65
C ILE A 521 -2.01 -3.04 0.63
N ASN A 522 -1.37 -4.16 0.94
CA ASN A 522 0.08 -4.22 1.23
C ASN A 522 0.92 -4.85 0.12
N THR A 523 0.33 -5.67 -0.72
CA THR A 523 1.02 -6.34 -1.81
C THR A 523 0.34 -5.96 -3.12
N ARG A 524 1.07 -5.28 -3.99
CA ARG A 524 0.63 -4.85 -5.35
C ARG A 524 0.23 -6.01 -6.28
N GLY A 525 -0.01 -7.20 -5.76
CA GLY A 525 -0.35 -8.43 -6.49
C GLY A 525 -1.55 -9.18 -5.94
N ASP A 526 -2.25 -8.69 -4.91
CA ASP A 526 -3.33 -9.43 -4.25
C ASP A 526 -4.75 -9.09 -4.72
N LEU A 527 -4.93 -8.04 -5.46
CA LEU A 527 -6.02 -7.93 -6.43
C LEU A 527 -5.57 -8.71 -7.67
N TYR A 528 -6.22 -9.81 -7.97
CA TYR A 528 -5.98 -10.56 -9.21
C TYR A 528 -6.51 -9.75 -10.41
N THR A 529 -5.84 -8.61 -10.66
CA THR A 529 -6.04 -7.77 -11.82
C THR A 529 -4.73 -7.68 -12.60
N VAL A 530 -4.80 -7.50 -13.90
CA VAL A 530 -3.61 -7.40 -14.77
C VAL A 530 -2.71 -6.25 -14.29
N ASP A 531 -1.52 -6.56 -13.77
CA ASP A 531 -0.59 -5.57 -13.19
C ASP A 531 0.28 -4.90 -14.26
N ILE A 532 0.20 -3.56 -14.36
CA ILE A 532 0.84 -2.72 -15.39
C ILE A 532 2.02 -1.95 -14.78
N LYS A 533 2.96 -2.60 -14.08
CA LYS A 533 3.95 -1.85 -13.26
C LYS A 533 5.42 -2.26 -13.39
N ALA A 534 5.86 -2.85 -14.50
CA ALA A 534 7.27 -3.24 -14.62
C ALA A 534 8.23 -2.04 -14.49
N ILE A 535 7.87 -0.86 -15.02
CA ILE A 535 8.69 0.36 -14.96
C ILE A 535 8.87 0.90 -13.53
N ASP A 536 7.94 0.58 -12.61
CA ASP A 536 7.93 1.08 -11.23
C ASP A 536 8.74 0.21 -10.26
N THR A 537 9.27 -0.91 -10.70
CA THR A 537 10.13 -1.75 -9.87
C THR A 537 11.42 -1.01 -9.49
N VAL A 538 11.94 -1.27 -8.27
CA VAL A 538 13.16 -0.63 -7.77
C VAL A 538 14.33 -0.82 -8.74
N ALA A 539 14.46 -2.04 -9.29
CA ALA A 539 15.51 -2.38 -10.26
C ALA A 539 15.36 -1.56 -11.56
N ASN A 540 14.15 -1.47 -12.11
CA ASN A 540 13.93 -0.76 -13.38
C ASN A 540 14.07 0.76 -13.22
N ARG A 541 13.61 1.34 -12.11
CA ARG A 541 13.86 2.77 -11.80
C ARG A 541 15.34 3.09 -11.69
N ARG A 542 16.12 2.22 -11.05
CA ARG A 542 17.58 2.35 -10.93
C ARG A 542 18.25 2.20 -12.30
N ASN A 543 17.92 1.16 -13.07
CA ASN A 543 18.48 0.92 -14.40
C ASN A 543 18.15 2.06 -15.37
N LYS A 544 16.92 2.58 -15.30
CA LYS A 544 16.51 3.76 -16.08
C LYS A 544 17.37 4.98 -15.73
N ARG A 545 17.61 5.22 -14.44
CA ARG A 545 18.45 6.34 -14.01
C ARG A 545 19.92 6.14 -14.39
N LEU A 546 20.43 4.92 -14.29
CA LEU A 546 21.79 4.59 -14.74
C LEU A 546 21.93 4.85 -16.25
N PHE A 547 20.97 4.39 -17.04
CA PHE A 547 20.92 4.69 -18.48
C PHE A 547 20.93 6.20 -18.76
N ASP A 548 20.08 6.96 -18.08
CA ASP A 548 20.02 8.42 -18.19
C ASP A 548 21.39 9.08 -17.96
N VAL A 549 22.09 8.65 -16.89
CA VAL A 549 23.41 9.21 -16.52
C VAL A 549 24.48 8.78 -17.50
N VAL A 550 24.57 7.48 -17.84
CA VAL A 550 25.59 6.94 -18.74
C VAL A 550 25.49 7.58 -20.12
N VAL A 551 24.27 7.62 -20.68
CA VAL A 551 24.04 8.26 -21.99
C VAL A 551 24.37 9.75 -21.95
N SER A 552 24.02 10.45 -20.86
CA SER A 552 24.32 11.87 -20.72
C SER A 552 25.83 12.14 -20.63
N VAL A 553 26.56 11.35 -19.82
CA VAL A 553 28.03 11.48 -19.71
C VAL A 553 28.71 11.16 -21.03
N PHE A 554 28.32 10.06 -21.68
CA PHE A 554 28.83 9.69 -22.98
C PHE A 554 28.56 10.80 -24.01
N SER A 555 27.34 11.31 -24.09
CA SER A 555 26.97 12.40 -25.00
C SER A 555 27.71 13.70 -24.70
N LEU A 556 28.10 13.96 -23.47
CA LEU A 556 28.90 15.13 -23.08
C LEU A 556 30.36 14.97 -23.51
N VAL A 557 30.96 13.79 -23.30
CA VAL A 557 32.34 13.49 -23.68
C VAL A 557 32.50 13.55 -25.20
N PHE A 558 31.53 12.97 -25.92
CA PHE A 558 31.53 12.97 -27.38
C PHE A 558 30.70 14.10 -27.99
N TRP A 559 30.59 15.22 -27.28
CA TRP A 559 29.76 16.35 -27.70
C TRP A 559 30.11 16.90 -29.08
N LEU A 560 31.43 17.10 -29.39
CA LEU A 560 31.86 17.66 -30.65
C LEU A 560 31.43 16.82 -31.88
N PRO A 561 31.70 15.53 -31.95
CA PRO A 561 31.23 14.71 -33.08
C PRO A 561 29.68 14.58 -33.08
N LEU A 562 29.02 14.52 -31.92
CA LEU A 562 27.56 14.45 -31.88
C LEU A 562 26.87 15.75 -32.33
N ALA A 563 27.51 16.90 -32.13
CA ALA A 563 26.99 18.17 -32.59
C ALA A 563 26.91 18.26 -34.16
N LEU A 564 27.68 17.47 -34.86
CA LEU A 564 27.63 17.37 -36.34
C LEU A 564 26.45 16.52 -36.82
N VAL A 565 25.96 15.60 -36.01
CA VAL A 565 24.90 14.63 -36.36
C VAL A 565 23.52 15.13 -35.90
N VAL A 566 23.45 15.83 -34.76
CA VAL A 566 22.21 16.26 -34.16
C VAL A 566 21.72 17.58 -34.77
N LYS A 567 20.48 17.63 -35.27
CA LYS A 567 19.89 18.83 -35.92
C LYS A 567 19.85 20.09 -35.03
N GLN A 568 19.73 19.97 -33.72
CA GLN A 568 19.64 21.09 -32.76
C GLN A 568 20.66 20.93 -31.60
N PRO A 569 21.96 21.16 -31.85
CA PRO A 569 23.02 20.85 -30.90
C PRO A 569 22.90 21.59 -29.56
N VAL A 570 22.56 22.88 -29.58
CA VAL A 570 22.40 23.67 -28.33
C VAL A 570 21.26 23.13 -27.45
N ARG A 571 20.13 22.76 -28.07
CA ARG A 571 19.00 22.16 -27.34
C ARG A 571 19.35 20.76 -26.79
N PHE A 572 20.10 19.99 -27.54
CA PHE A 572 20.58 18.68 -27.09
C PHE A 572 21.52 18.80 -25.90
N LEU A 573 22.45 19.76 -25.90
CA LEU A 573 23.33 20.05 -24.75
C LEU A 573 22.54 20.46 -23.51
N LYS A 574 21.53 21.32 -23.67
CA LYS A 574 20.62 21.68 -22.56
C LYS A 574 19.89 20.45 -22.02
N ASN A 575 19.47 19.53 -22.88
CA ASN A 575 18.80 18.29 -22.49
C ASN A 575 19.74 17.35 -21.72
N ILE A 576 21.02 17.21 -22.15
CA ILE A 576 22.04 16.45 -21.41
C ILE A 576 22.12 16.96 -19.96
N ILE A 577 22.21 18.26 -19.76
CA ILE A 577 22.29 18.87 -18.42
C ILE A 577 21.03 18.59 -17.60
N LEU A 578 19.83 18.75 -18.19
CA LEU A 578 18.57 18.52 -17.51
C LEU A 578 18.39 17.05 -17.09
N VAL A 579 18.84 16.10 -17.92
CA VAL A 579 18.79 14.68 -17.61
C VAL A 579 19.85 14.32 -16.57
N LEU A 580 21.08 14.83 -16.68
CA LEU A 580 22.15 14.59 -15.73
C LEU A 580 21.78 15.03 -14.31
N PHE A 581 21.16 16.19 -14.16
CA PHE A 581 20.66 16.67 -12.86
C PHE A 581 19.31 16.08 -12.45
N GLY A 582 18.76 15.16 -13.24
CA GLY A 582 17.55 14.42 -12.91
C GLY A 582 16.26 15.25 -12.95
N ARG A 583 16.23 16.36 -13.66
CA ARG A 583 15.01 17.13 -13.92
C ARG A 583 14.16 16.51 -15.04
N ARG A 584 14.80 15.78 -15.96
CA ARG A 584 14.18 15.01 -17.06
C ARG A 584 14.78 13.61 -17.18
N THR A 585 14.18 12.78 -18.03
CA THR A 585 14.72 11.47 -18.48
C THR A 585 14.84 11.47 -20.00
N TRP A 586 15.72 10.65 -20.57
CA TRP A 586 15.83 10.56 -22.01
C TRP A 586 14.55 10.04 -22.65
N VAL A 587 13.93 9.02 -22.07
CA VAL A 587 12.69 8.44 -22.59
C VAL A 587 11.59 8.53 -21.54
N GLY A 588 10.40 9.00 -21.93
CA GLY A 588 9.22 9.11 -21.11
C GLY A 588 7.95 8.71 -21.84
N TYR A 589 6.79 8.96 -21.25
CA TYR A 589 5.51 8.69 -21.88
C TYR A 589 5.21 9.65 -23.05
N CYS A 590 4.36 9.20 -23.97
CA CYS A 590 3.79 10.05 -25.02
C CYS A 590 2.84 11.10 -24.38
N SER A 591 2.76 12.28 -24.97
CA SER A 591 1.89 13.37 -24.52
C SER A 591 0.97 13.81 -25.69
N PRO A 592 -0.33 14.04 -25.49
CA PRO A 592 -1.02 13.99 -24.18
C PRO A 592 -1.27 12.55 -23.74
N ALA A 593 -0.85 12.20 -22.53
CA ALA A 593 -1.35 10.99 -21.88
C ALA A 593 -2.76 11.32 -21.38
N ASP A 594 -3.72 10.45 -21.63
CA ASP A 594 -5.04 10.56 -21.06
C ASP A 594 -4.91 10.51 -19.53
N GLU A 595 -5.46 11.50 -18.80
CA GLU A 595 -5.41 11.53 -17.33
C GLU A 595 -6.11 10.31 -16.69
N MET A 596 -6.96 9.62 -17.46
CA MET A 596 -7.64 8.38 -17.06
C MET A 596 -6.70 7.17 -16.89
N GLN A 597 -5.50 7.14 -17.50
CA GLN A 597 -4.59 6.02 -17.32
C GLN A 597 -3.71 6.22 -16.09
N LYS A 598 -3.90 5.42 -15.04
CA LYS A 598 -3.02 5.39 -13.84
C LYS A 598 -1.65 4.78 -14.16
N LEU A 599 -0.87 5.44 -14.98
CA LEU A 599 0.49 5.01 -15.26
C LEU A 599 1.44 5.37 -14.09
N PRO A 600 2.46 4.54 -13.81
CA PRO A 600 3.48 4.85 -12.83
C PRO A 600 4.16 6.19 -13.11
N LYS A 601 4.35 7.02 -12.08
CA LYS A 601 4.97 8.34 -12.24
C LYS A 601 6.43 8.22 -12.62
N ILE A 602 6.80 8.69 -13.80
CA ILE A 602 8.18 8.87 -14.26
C ILE A 602 8.44 10.34 -14.60
N ARG A 603 9.74 10.70 -14.71
CA ARG A 603 10.12 12.05 -15.13
C ARG A 603 9.70 12.31 -16.57
N ARG A 604 9.42 13.57 -16.92
CA ARG A 604 9.08 13.93 -18.30
C ARG A 604 10.23 13.60 -19.25
N GLY A 605 9.94 12.83 -20.30
CA GLY A 605 10.90 12.42 -21.32
C GLY A 605 11.31 13.54 -22.27
N ILE A 606 12.50 13.42 -22.82
CA ILE A 606 12.96 14.18 -24.02
C ILE A 606 12.38 13.53 -25.27
N TYR A 607 12.42 12.20 -25.33
CA TYR A 607 11.85 11.31 -26.33
C TYR A 607 10.73 10.46 -25.71
N ASN A 608 9.94 9.84 -26.55
CA ASN A 608 8.86 8.94 -26.13
C ASN A 608 8.71 7.79 -27.16
N PRO A 609 7.96 6.72 -26.86
CA PRO A 609 7.78 5.58 -27.76
C PRO A 609 7.23 5.92 -29.15
N ALA A 610 6.53 7.05 -29.32
CA ALA A 610 6.01 7.52 -30.61
C ALA A 610 6.93 8.54 -31.30
N SER A 611 8.12 8.84 -30.77
CA SER A 611 9.01 9.91 -31.28
C SER A 611 9.50 9.69 -32.72
N TYR A 612 9.38 8.48 -33.25
CA TYR A 612 9.77 8.08 -34.59
C TYR A 612 8.57 7.77 -35.51
N MET A 613 7.33 8.01 -35.02
CA MET A 613 6.08 7.84 -35.79
C MET A 613 5.58 9.16 -36.37
N GLU A 614 4.59 9.10 -37.25
CA GLU A 614 3.96 10.27 -37.86
C GLU A 614 3.21 11.10 -36.81
N LYS A 615 3.11 12.42 -37.05
CA LYS A 615 2.59 13.38 -36.06
C LYS A 615 1.09 13.27 -35.75
N ASP A 616 0.32 12.56 -36.57
CA ASP A 616 -1.14 12.44 -36.46
C ASP A 616 -1.60 11.09 -35.89
N THR A 617 -0.82 10.51 -34.97
CA THR A 617 -1.19 9.25 -34.31
C THR A 617 -2.37 9.50 -33.36
N GLU A 618 -3.42 8.69 -33.48
CA GLU A 618 -4.62 8.75 -32.64
C GLU A 618 -4.30 8.62 -31.13
N THR A 619 -5.05 9.32 -30.30
CA THR A 619 -4.83 9.34 -28.83
C THR A 619 -4.87 7.95 -28.21
N ASP A 620 -5.77 7.07 -28.70
CA ASP A 620 -5.92 5.71 -28.19
C ASP A 620 -4.67 4.85 -28.47
N VAL A 621 -4.03 5.03 -29.63
CA VAL A 621 -2.77 4.35 -29.96
C VAL A 621 -1.64 4.83 -29.04
N LEU A 622 -1.58 6.14 -28.76
CA LEU A 622 -0.59 6.72 -27.83
C LEU A 622 -0.79 6.19 -26.42
N ASN A 623 -2.05 6.03 -25.98
CA ASN A 623 -2.39 5.47 -24.67
C ASN A 623 -1.99 3.99 -24.57
N GLN A 624 -2.25 3.18 -25.59
CA GLN A 624 -1.79 1.79 -25.66
C GLN A 624 -0.25 1.68 -25.63
N MET A 625 0.45 2.56 -26.36
CA MET A 625 1.91 2.60 -26.33
C MET A 625 2.47 2.95 -24.96
N ASN A 626 1.87 3.91 -24.25
CA ASN A 626 2.23 4.25 -22.87
C ASN A 626 2.04 3.06 -21.92
N LEU A 627 0.93 2.34 -22.08
CA LEU A 627 0.59 1.15 -21.30
C LEU A 627 1.62 0.03 -21.52
N LEU A 628 1.91 -0.30 -22.79
CA LEU A 628 2.90 -1.31 -23.17
C LEU A 628 4.31 -0.94 -22.72
N TYR A 629 4.68 0.34 -22.80
CA TYR A 629 5.96 0.84 -22.30
C TYR A 629 6.08 0.70 -20.79
N ALA A 630 5.02 1.00 -20.04
CA ALA A 630 5.00 0.88 -18.57
C ALA A 630 4.99 -0.59 -18.12
N ARG A 631 4.24 -1.47 -18.81
CA ARG A 631 4.08 -2.88 -18.49
C ARG A 631 5.33 -3.70 -18.78
N ASP A 632 5.86 -3.53 -19.99
CA ASP A 632 6.95 -4.38 -20.53
C ASP A 632 8.28 -3.64 -20.52
N TYR A 633 8.50 -2.74 -19.58
CA TYR A 633 9.69 -1.90 -19.51
C TYR A 633 10.97 -2.72 -19.32
N THR A 634 11.94 -2.43 -20.20
CA THR A 634 13.35 -2.84 -20.06
C THR A 634 14.25 -1.66 -20.44
N VAL A 635 15.46 -1.60 -19.89
CA VAL A 635 16.45 -0.56 -20.25
C VAL A 635 16.83 -0.57 -21.73
N TRP A 636 16.73 -1.72 -22.38
CA TRP A 636 16.97 -1.88 -23.81
C TRP A 636 15.94 -1.17 -24.67
N LYS A 637 14.67 -1.09 -24.22
CA LYS A 637 13.65 -0.27 -24.88
C LYS A 637 14.00 1.21 -24.85
N ASP A 638 14.54 1.70 -23.71
CA ASP A 638 15.02 3.08 -23.62
C ASP A 638 16.17 3.33 -24.61
N ALA A 639 17.12 2.40 -24.70
CA ALA A 639 18.23 2.50 -25.64
C ALA A 639 17.72 2.52 -27.10
N GLU A 640 16.83 1.60 -27.46
CA GLU A 640 16.23 1.55 -28.78
C GLU A 640 15.52 2.86 -29.15
N ILE A 641 14.64 3.36 -28.27
CA ILE A 641 13.90 4.60 -28.50
C ILE A 641 14.86 5.79 -28.61
N PHE A 642 15.89 5.86 -27.76
CA PHE A 642 16.87 6.93 -27.78
C PHE A 642 17.63 6.96 -29.11
N PHE A 643 18.25 5.84 -29.53
CA PHE A 643 19.04 5.78 -30.74
C PHE A 643 18.20 6.03 -32.01
N ARG A 644 16.99 5.46 -32.08
CA ARG A 644 16.07 5.73 -33.19
C ARG A 644 15.66 7.21 -33.24
N SER A 645 15.37 7.82 -32.10
CA SER A 645 14.90 9.21 -32.03
C SER A 645 16.02 10.22 -32.31
N VAL A 646 17.26 9.94 -31.92
CA VAL A 646 18.42 10.80 -32.23
C VAL A 646 18.76 10.74 -33.71
N ALA A 647 18.62 9.57 -34.35
CA ALA A 647 18.93 9.39 -35.78
C ALA A 647 17.88 10.05 -36.72
N VAL A 648 16.63 10.17 -36.27
CA VAL A 648 15.50 10.73 -37.07
C VAL A 648 15.36 12.24 -36.88
N LYS A 649 15.83 12.79 -35.80
CA LYS A 649 15.76 14.23 -35.44
C LYS A 649 17.09 14.91 -35.49
#